data_3f3b818a4178a0b038c6c9a5caaaad8d
#
_entry.id   3f3b818a4178a0b038c6c9a5caaaad8d
#
_cell.length_a   1.000
_cell.length_b   1.000
_cell.length_c   1.000
_cell.angle_alpha   90.00
_cell.angle_beta   90.00
_cell.angle_gamma   90.00
#
_symmetry.space_group_name_H-M   'P 1'
#
loop_
_entity.id
_entity.type
_entity.pdbx_description
1 polymer ?
#
loop_
_entity_poly.entity_id
_entity_poly.type
_entity_poly.pdbx_seq_one_letter_code
_entity_poly.pdbx_strand_id
1 'polypeptide(L)'
;MISDTPVNVMDMSFDEVLKYADTVPDIPSARVRLNYTKMLYDVLGYELTPDIVLASVSEPQAELVISTAGSGKTTWSQIKGISQKLFRKCKSDKSSKISGGRILSIVYNVHNVQDMTTRHAQMVGKLMAANIKGLDIDDKINACTMHSFCDFFRRQYIARLGMLNFSLATDDVVIGFMQRALTMEAKVQKNPDLELVSPEKVHSLYVLTKETLSSPDECTEYDVYTDVGLEPEQLTVIFTRYEQVKKRSFKYEFIDILYNIYDLLRKDPEILKSVQGYFEYVIADEVQDFTPLMWELLRLFVSDGTPLTCIGDEDQNLYNFRGASIDGILNFRKMFPTGKIYTISENRRCSKVILDEARRVIEKNVLRFDKVIHGSKVGGTITTQPYRTLDGQVTKLVNEIKKLSVDEQCSTVVCYKDTKYSALVADMLAEEGIPMYCIKGHLPYSHELYGHVISILTALESPMDRENYKNLWKVLPCKKAEFFESIHYDPVMKKFTTRDDKINFADFNYGRLLKYHGFADAIATLKNISDDIDTVPVADYFPVVMRLLKLYFWNYKKSVNDSAELDEIFEKRVIKKFMNGKTFAQLYSEILQAKGLCTSNSKTKTGVAISTFHSLKGLEFNNVYAICLDNEIFPNFPLIESKCYSERTKQMLRQDCGT
;
A
#
# COMPACT_ATOMS: atom_id res chain seq x y z
N MET A 1 -11.84 0.23 -30.02
CA MET A 1 -10.61 1.04 -30.21
C MET A 1 -10.99 2.47 -29.85
N ILE A 2 -10.29 3.04 -28.87
CA ILE A 2 -10.48 4.43 -28.48
C ILE A 2 -9.86 5.26 -29.61
N SER A 3 -10.64 6.09 -30.29
CA SER A 3 -10.25 6.86 -31.48
C SER A 3 -9.19 7.96 -31.22
N ASP A 4 -8.64 8.02 -30.02
CA ASP A 4 -7.80 9.09 -29.50
C ASP A 4 -6.37 8.60 -29.21
N THR A 5 -5.76 7.91 -30.17
CA THR A 5 -4.36 7.50 -30.08
C THR A 5 -3.48 8.73 -29.83
N PRO A 6 -2.67 8.75 -28.77
CA PRO A 6 -1.71 9.83 -28.55
C PRO A 6 -0.74 9.92 -29.72
N VAL A 7 -0.40 11.13 -30.12
CA VAL A 7 0.49 11.34 -31.28
C VAL A 7 1.90 10.92 -30.90
N ASN A 8 2.47 10.01 -31.69
CA ASN A 8 3.88 9.64 -31.57
C ASN A 8 4.75 10.74 -32.24
N VAL A 9 5.53 11.45 -31.44
CA VAL A 9 6.41 12.54 -31.89
C VAL A 9 7.90 12.23 -31.75
N MET A 10 8.25 10.98 -31.40
CA MET A 10 9.64 10.61 -31.06
C MET A 10 10.63 10.84 -32.20
N ASP A 11 10.20 10.75 -33.44
CA ASP A 11 11.05 10.98 -34.64
C ASP A 11 11.00 12.40 -35.11
N MET A 12 10.29 13.33 -34.48
CA MET A 12 10.16 14.71 -34.86
C MET A 12 11.30 15.57 -34.29
N SER A 13 11.76 16.57 -35.07
CA SER A 13 12.60 17.63 -34.53
C SER A 13 11.83 18.53 -33.57
N PHE A 14 12.52 19.22 -32.66
CA PHE A 14 11.87 20.15 -31.74
C PHE A 14 11.08 21.27 -32.43
N ASP A 15 11.49 21.70 -33.59
CA ASP A 15 10.76 22.71 -34.39
C ASP A 15 9.49 22.13 -35.01
N GLU A 16 9.48 20.87 -35.43
CA GLU A 16 8.27 20.14 -35.86
C GLU A 16 7.32 19.94 -34.72
N VAL A 17 7.83 19.53 -33.54
CA VAL A 17 7.01 19.39 -32.30
C VAL A 17 6.37 20.72 -31.93
N LEU A 18 7.10 21.84 -32.05
CA LEU A 18 6.54 23.17 -31.83
C LEU A 18 5.42 23.49 -32.79
N LYS A 19 5.57 23.18 -34.10
CA LYS A 19 4.49 23.36 -35.09
C LYS A 19 3.27 22.51 -34.73
N TYR A 20 3.47 21.34 -34.18
CA TYR A 20 2.40 20.49 -33.69
C TYR A 20 1.71 21.07 -32.45
N ALA A 21 2.49 21.70 -31.56
CA ALA A 21 1.98 22.49 -30.44
C ALA A 21 1.30 23.79 -30.86
N ASP A 22 1.53 24.25 -32.11
CA ASP A 22 0.95 25.46 -32.72
C ASP A 22 -0.57 25.36 -32.96
N THR A 23 -1.18 24.23 -32.74
CA THR A 23 -2.64 24.16 -32.53
C THR A 23 -3.08 24.84 -31.22
N VAL A 24 -2.11 25.35 -30.44
CA VAL A 24 -2.31 26.14 -29.21
C VAL A 24 -2.27 27.63 -29.57
N PRO A 25 -3.26 28.45 -29.18
CA PRO A 25 -3.44 29.83 -29.69
C PRO A 25 -2.36 30.84 -29.29
N ASP A 26 -1.28 30.48 -28.59
CA ASP A 26 -0.23 31.40 -28.11
C ASP A 26 1.20 30.86 -28.37
N ILE A 27 1.65 30.98 -29.63
CA ILE A 27 3.00 30.60 -30.13
C ILE A 27 4.14 31.26 -29.32
N PRO A 28 4.12 32.57 -29.01
CA PRO A 28 5.17 33.22 -28.24
C PRO A 28 5.39 32.58 -26.88
N SER A 29 4.32 32.20 -26.18
CA SER A 29 4.37 31.54 -24.87
C SER A 29 4.91 30.12 -24.95
N ALA A 30 4.63 29.36 -26.00
CA ALA A 30 5.17 28.02 -26.20
C ALA A 30 6.70 28.04 -26.37
N ARG A 31 7.27 29.02 -27.15
CA ARG A 31 8.71 29.18 -27.28
C ARG A 31 9.38 29.58 -25.97
N VAL A 32 8.78 30.44 -25.18
CA VAL A 32 9.31 30.79 -23.86
C VAL A 32 9.32 29.56 -22.94
N ARG A 33 8.26 28.76 -22.92
CA ARG A 33 8.21 27.52 -22.16
C ARG A 33 9.26 26.51 -22.62
N LEU A 34 9.47 26.38 -23.95
CA LEU A 34 10.54 25.53 -24.48
C LEU A 34 11.92 25.96 -23.99
N ASN A 35 12.21 27.27 -24.03
CA ASN A 35 13.48 27.78 -23.57
C ASN A 35 13.71 27.49 -22.06
N TYR A 36 12.68 27.67 -21.21
CA TYR A 36 12.76 27.30 -19.83
C TYR A 36 12.94 25.78 -19.65
N THR A 37 12.18 24.96 -20.38
CA THR A 37 12.31 23.52 -20.31
C THR A 37 13.71 23.06 -20.72
N LYS A 38 14.24 23.52 -21.86
CA LYS A 38 15.63 23.23 -22.28
C LYS A 38 16.63 23.61 -21.21
N MET A 39 16.58 24.87 -20.75
CA MET A 39 17.47 25.35 -19.69
C MET A 39 17.41 24.48 -18.42
N LEU A 40 16.22 24.12 -17.99
CA LEU A 40 16.03 23.26 -16.77
C LEU A 40 16.62 21.87 -16.98
N TYR A 41 16.36 21.25 -18.13
CA TYR A 41 16.90 19.92 -18.45
C TYR A 41 18.42 19.93 -18.55
N ASP A 42 19.00 20.92 -19.22
CA ASP A 42 20.44 21.08 -19.36
C ASP A 42 21.14 21.25 -18.01
N VAL A 43 20.64 22.16 -17.16
CA VAL A 43 21.23 22.42 -15.83
C VAL A 43 21.08 21.22 -14.89
N LEU A 44 19.96 20.51 -14.98
CA LEU A 44 19.71 19.35 -14.14
C LEU A 44 20.40 18.07 -14.66
N GLY A 45 20.92 18.10 -15.89
CA GLY A 45 21.62 16.99 -16.52
C GLY A 45 20.69 15.87 -16.99
N TYR A 46 19.47 16.20 -17.40
CA TYR A 46 18.52 15.25 -17.96
C TYR A 46 18.43 15.36 -19.48
N GLU A 47 18.17 14.24 -20.13
CA GLU A 47 17.92 14.19 -21.56
C GLU A 47 16.51 14.69 -21.89
N LEU A 48 16.42 15.56 -22.90
CA LEU A 48 15.16 16.11 -23.40
C LEU A 48 14.77 15.41 -24.70
N THR A 49 13.63 14.74 -24.70
CA THR A 49 13.08 14.03 -25.86
C THR A 49 11.89 14.79 -26.49
N PRO A 50 11.53 14.53 -27.76
CA PRO A 50 10.46 15.25 -28.45
C PRO A 50 9.11 15.16 -27.75
N ASP A 51 8.77 14.00 -27.19
CA ASP A 51 7.55 13.77 -26.43
C ASP A 51 7.51 14.57 -25.11
N ILE A 52 8.65 14.67 -24.42
CA ILE A 52 8.81 15.53 -23.23
C ILE A 52 8.65 17.01 -23.64
N VAL A 53 9.22 17.42 -24.78
CA VAL A 53 9.05 18.80 -25.30
C VAL A 53 7.58 19.09 -25.51
N LEU A 54 6.87 18.23 -26.24
CA LEU A 54 5.44 18.42 -26.52
C LEU A 54 4.62 18.57 -25.23
N ALA A 55 4.77 17.64 -24.30
CA ALA A 55 4.07 17.67 -23.03
C ALA A 55 4.46 18.89 -22.15
N SER A 56 5.68 19.39 -22.27
CA SER A 56 6.17 20.52 -21.47
C SER A 56 5.73 21.88 -22.00
N VAL A 57 5.70 22.06 -23.32
CA VAL A 57 5.35 23.35 -23.94
C VAL A 57 3.84 23.55 -24.08
N SER A 58 3.09 22.49 -24.08
CA SER A 58 1.63 22.52 -24.12
C SER A 58 1.05 23.08 -22.83
N GLU A 59 0.00 23.88 -22.94
CA GLU A 59 -0.75 24.43 -21.79
C GLU A 59 -2.25 24.46 -22.11
N PRO A 60 -2.86 23.29 -22.38
CA PRO A 60 -4.31 23.22 -22.47
C PRO A 60 -4.93 23.46 -21.09
N GLN A 61 -6.25 23.70 -21.05
CA GLN A 61 -6.98 23.80 -19.79
C GLN A 61 -6.83 22.54 -18.95
N ALA A 62 -6.85 21.37 -19.59
CA ALA A 62 -6.54 20.09 -18.96
C ALA A 62 -5.68 19.23 -19.89
N GLU A 63 -4.71 18.54 -19.34
CA GLU A 63 -3.91 17.56 -20.06
C GLU A 63 -3.77 16.26 -19.26
N LEU A 64 -3.76 15.15 -19.99
CA LEU A 64 -3.40 13.84 -19.48
C LEU A 64 -2.10 13.39 -20.13
N VAL A 65 -1.10 13.11 -19.34
CA VAL A 65 0.19 12.61 -19.81
C VAL A 65 0.30 11.14 -19.45
N ILE A 66 0.16 10.30 -20.44
CA ILE A 66 0.37 8.86 -20.33
C ILE A 66 1.89 8.62 -20.30
N SER A 67 2.39 8.23 -19.16
CA SER A 67 3.81 8.12 -18.89
C SER A 67 4.16 6.70 -18.51
N THR A 68 4.82 5.97 -19.41
CA THR A 68 5.15 4.57 -19.22
C THR A 68 6.06 4.33 -18.01
N ALA A 69 6.08 3.08 -17.50
CA ALA A 69 6.96 2.72 -16.40
C ALA A 69 8.41 3.12 -16.70
N GLY A 70 9.10 3.74 -15.73
CA GLY A 70 10.51 4.11 -15.88
C GLY A 70 10.82 5.24 -16.84
N SER A 71 9.83 5.99 -17.35
CA SER A 71 10.01 7.13 -18.25
C SER A 71 10.42 8.44 -17.56
N GLY A 72 10.49 8.45 -16.22
CA GLY A 72 10.87 9.64 -15.45
C GLY A 72 9.71 10.59 -15.17
N LYS A 73 8.46 10.11 -15.16
CA LYS A 73 7.24 10.91 -14.94
C LYS A 73 7.31 11.86 -13.73
N THR A 74 7.79 11.39 -12.58
CA THR A 74 7.93 12.23 -11.37
C THR A 74 8.96 13.34 -11.55
N THR A 75 10.06 13.07 -12.25
CA THR A 75 11.07 14.10 -12.59
C THR A 75 10.47 15.13 -13.53
N TRP A 76 9.80 14.69 -14.59
CA TRP A 76 9.15 15.55 -15.54
C TRP A 76 8.07 16.43 -14.89
N SER A 77 7.22 15.87 -14.03
CA SER A 77 6.15 16.63 -13.34
C SER A 77 6.71 17.77 -12.50
N GLN A 78 7.83 17.53 -11.82
CA GLN A 78 8.49 18.57 -11.03
C GLN A 78 9.13 19.65 -11.92
N ILE A 79 9.81 19.27 -12.99
CA ILE A 79 10.38 20.23 -13.95
C ILE A 79 9.25 21.04 -14.60
N LYS A 80 8.12 20.40 -14.96
CA LYS A 80 6.91 21.10 -15.45
C LYS A 80 6.42 22.13 -14.42
N GLY A 81 6.31 21.74 -13.14
CA GLY A 81 5.92 22.64 -12.05
C GLY A 81 6.89 23.84 -11.90
N ILE A 82 8.20 23.60 -11.90
CA ILE A 82 9.22 24.65 -11.84
C ILE A 82 9.12 25.56 -13.07
N SER A 83 8.98 25.00 -14.27
CA SER A 83 8.82 25.76 -15.51
C SER A 83 7.59 26.67 -15.47
N GLN A 84 6.46 26.14 -15.01
CA GLN A 84 5.23 26.92 -14.83
C GLN A 84 5.40 28.07 -13.83
N LYS A 85 6.11 27.82 -12.74
CA LYS A 85 6.40 28.83 -11.73
C LYS A 85 7.25 29.96 -12.30
N LEU A 86 8.32 29.65 -13.03
CA LEU A 86 9.16 30.62 -13.71
C LEU A 86 8.38 31.42 -14.76
N PHE A 87 7.62 30.75 -15.59
CA PHE A 87 6.79 31.35 -16.63
C PHE A 87 5.74 32.32 -16.07
N ARG A 88 5.02 31.94 -15.00
CA ARG A 88 3.99 32.75 -14.36
C ARG A 88 4.57 33.95 -13.63
N LYS A 89 5.71 33.81 -12.95
CA LYS A 89 6.44 34.96 -12.39
C LYS A 89 6.86 35.97 -13.44
N CYS A 90 7.22 35.52 -14.64
CA CYS A 90 7.57 36.42 -15.75
C CYS A 90 6.35 37.13 -16.35
N LYS A 91 5.15 36.54 -16.26
CA LYS A 91 3.89 37.16 -16.71
C LYS A 91 3.25 38.08 -15.65
N SER A 92 3.57 37.89 -14.36
CA SER A 92 2.95 38.70 -13.30
C SER A 92 3.42 40.14 -13.40
N ASP A 93 2.51 41.02 -13.74
CA ASP A 93 2.70 42.45 -13.63
C ASP A 93 3.04 42.82 -12.17
N LYS A 94 3.95 43.73 -11.93
CA LYS A 94 4.46 44.17 -10.62
C LYS A 94 3.36 44.62 -9.64
N SER A 95 2.10 44.69 -10.08
CA SER A 95 0.95 45.14 -9.32
C SER A 95 0.18 44.00 -8.58
N SER A 96 0.43 42.73 -8.89
CA SER A 96 -0.28 41.63 -8.21
C SER A 96 0.39 41.28 -6.87
N LYS A 97 -0.34 41.43 -5.76
CA LYS A 97 0.08 41.04 -4.40
C LYS A 97 0.24 39.51 -4.22
N ILE A 98 0.15 38.73 -5.28
CA ILE A 98 0.25 37.25 -5.25
C ILE A 98 1.68 36.90 -5.72
N SER A 99 2.60 36.86 -4.79
CA SER A 99 3.97 36.40 -5.05
C SER A 99 3.99 34.89 -5.30
N GLY A 100 4.38 34.51 -6.52
CA GLY A 100 4.71 33.14 -6.89
C GLY A 100 3.51 32.18 -6.95
N GLY A 101 3.09 31.83 -8.16
CA GLY A 101 1.92 31.01 -8.45
C GLY A 101 1.78 29.80 -7.52
N ARG A 102 0.58 29.63 -6.98
CA ARG A 102 0.23 28.49 -6.10
C ARG A 102 0.06 27.25 -6.95
N ILE A 103 1.10 26.41 -6.98
CA ILE A 103 1.07 25.12 -7.66
C ILE A 103 0.75 24.05 -6.64
N LEU A 104 -0.32 23.30 -6.89
CA LEU A 104 -0.69 22.11 -6.12
C LEU A 104 -0.19 20.87 -6.85
N SER A 105 0.49 19.98 -6.14
CA SER A 105 0.81 18.64 -6.64
C SER A 105 0.13 17.60 -5.77
N ILE A 106 -0.87 16.93 -6.33
CA ILE A 106 -1.58 15.83 -5.69
C ILE A 106 -0.89 14.53 -6.07
N VAL A 107 -0.48 13.77 -5.05
CA VAL A 107 0.14 12.45 -5.22
C VAL A 107 -0.65 11.40 -4.46
N TYR A 108 -0.51 10.15 -4.87
CA TYR A 108 -1.33 9.06 -4.33
C TYR A 108 -1.08 8.76 -2.84
N ASN A 109 0.20 8.74 -2.40
CA ASN A 109 0.53 8.35 -1.03
C ASN A 109 1.54 9.29 -0.35
N VAL A 110 1.65 9.19 0.99
CA VAL A 110 2.52 10.05 1.82
C VAL A 110 4.02 9.86 1.50
N HIS A 111 4.43 8.65 1.09
CA HIS A 111 5.82 8.39 0.72
C HIS A 111 6.21 9.18 -0.53
N ASN A 112 5.32 9.21 -1.52
CA ASN A 112 5.51 10.00 -2.74
C ASN A 112 5.59 11.51 -2.43
N VAL A 113 4.84 12.01 -1.44
CA VAL A 113 4.95 13.41 -0.98
C VAL A 113 6.37 13.71 -0.49
N GLN A 114 6.93 12.86 0.36
CA GLN A 114 8.27 13.04 0.92
C GLN A 114 9.35 12.98 -0.16
N ASP A 115 9.27 12.00 -1.05
CA ASP A 115 10.21 11.83 -2.17
C ASP A 115 10.14 13.05 -3.12
N MET A 116 8.94 13.46 -3.50
CA MET A 116 8.70 14.63 -4.35
C MET A 116 9.25 15.91 -3.72
N THR A 117 8.99 16.13 -2.43
CA THR A 117 9.48 17.33 -1.72
C THR A 117 11.00 17.35 -1.64
N THR A 118 11.62 16.21 -1.36
CA THR A 118 13.09 16.09 -1.28
C THR A 118 13.74 16.34 -2.65
N ARG A 119 13.24 15.70 -3.70
CA ARG A 119 13.74 15.89 -5.07
C ARG A 119 13.56 17.33 -5.55
N HIS A 120 12.40 17.93 -5.24
CA HIS A 120 12.14 19.33 -5.59
C HIS A 120 13.18 20.27 -4.95
N ALA A 121 13.44 20.13 -3.67
CA ALA A 121 14.43 20.93 -2.96
C ALA A 121 15.83 20.75 -3.57
N GLN A 122 16.22 19.53 -3.94
CA GLN A 122 17.49 19.25 -4.63
C GLN A 122 17.56 19.91 -6.02
N MET A 123 16.47 19.84 -6.81
CA MET A 123 16.40 20.49 -8.12
C MET A 123 16.52 22.01 -8.00
N VAL A 124 15.73 22.63 -7.10
CA VAL A 124 15.78 24.07 -6.86
C VAL A 124 17.18 24.49 -6.40
N GLY A 125 17.82 23.73 -5.50
CA GLY A 125 19.19 24.00 -5.06
C GLY A 125 20.21 23.99 -6.23
N LYS A 126 20.14 23.01 -7.12
CA LYS A 126 21.00 22.96 -8.34
C LYS A 126 20.75 24.13 -9.28
N LEU A 127 19.48 24.49 -9.50
CA LEU A 127 19.10 25.59 -10.39
C LEU A 127 19.55 26.96 -9.83
N MET A 128 19.45 27.16 -8.52
CA MET A 128 19.94 28.34 -7.83
C MET A 128 21.48 28.43 -7.93
N ALA A 129 22.19 27.33 -7.72
CA ALA A 129 23.64 27.25 -7.85
C ALA A 129 24.08 27.61 -9.29
N ALA A 130 23.25 27.34 -10.31
CA ALA A 130 23.44 27.74 -11.69
C ALA A 130 22.96 29.18 -11.98
N ASN A 131 22.62 29.97 -10.95
CA ASN A 131 22.16 31.38 -11.09
C ASN A 131 20.85 31.53 -11.92
N ILE A 132 19.97 30.55 -11.91
CA ILE A 132 18.66 30.68 -12.56
C ILE A 132 17.80 31.67 -11.76
N LYS A 133 17.49 32.81 -12.41
CA LYS A 133 16.68 33.88 -11.79
C LYS A 133 15.23 33.50 -11.68
N GLY A 134 14.54 33.97 -10.63
CA GLY A 134 13.11 33.79 -10.44
C GLY A 134 12.75 32.58 -9.55
N LEU A 135 13.73 31.85 -9.05
CA LEU A 135 13.57 30.82 -8.00
C LEU A 135 14.11 31.34 -6.67
N ASP A 136 13.50 30.88 -5.58
CA ASP A 136 13.92 31.12 -4.22
C ASP A 136 14.12 29.77 -3.50
N ILE A 137 14.99 29.73 -2.49
CA ILE A 137 15.22 28.54 -1.66
C ILE A 137 13.94 28.06 -0.96
N ASP A 138 13.04 28.98 -0.68
CA ASP A 138 11.73 28.71 -0.10
C ASP A 138 10.67 28.34 -1.11
N ASP A 139 11.03 28.27 -2.39
CA ASP A 139 10.13 27.83 -3.46
C ASP A 139 9.76 26.36 -3.28
N LYS A 140 8.57 26.12 -2.71
CA LYS A 140 8.04 24.79 -2.48
C LYS A 140 6.91 24.48 -3.46
N ILE A 141 6.86 23.26 -3.96
CA ILE A 141 5.63 22.71 -4.50
C ILE A 141 4.75 22.28 -3.32
N ASN A 142 3.48 22.67 -3.36
CA ASN A 142 2.50 22.18 -2.36
C ASN A 142 2.15 20.72 -2.68
N ALA A 143 3.06 19.80 -2.38
CA ALA A 143 2.84 18.38 -2.58
C ALA A 143 2.03 17.82 -1.40
N CYS A 144 0.92 17.14 -1.70
CA CYS A 144 0.08 16.49 -0.69
C CYS A 144 -0.69 15.32 -1.30
N THR A 145 -1.23 14.46 -0.44
CA THR A 145 -2.20 13.46 -0.88
C THR A 145 -3.59 14.10 -1.00
N MET A 146 -4.49 13.48 -1.79
CA MET A 146 -5.88 13.92 -1.88
C MET A 146 -6.54 14.01 -0.50
N HIS A 147 -6.28 13.05 0.38
CA HIS A 147 -6.79 13.07 1.75
C HIS A 147 -6.26 14.26 2.56
N SER A 148 -4.95 14.54 2.50
CA SER A 148 -4.36 15.68 3.21
C SER A 148 -4.91 17.01 2.70
N PHE A 149 -5.14 17.09 1.40
CA PHE A 149 -5.73 18.26 0.77
C PHE A 149 -7.20 18.48 1.21
N CYS A 150 -8.01 17.43 1.18
CA CYS A 150 -9.37 17.49 1.67
C CYS A 150 -9.44 17.77 3.17
N ASP A 151 -8.54 17.21 3.99
CA ASP A 151 -8.49 17.47 5.44
C ASP A 151 -8.17 18.94 5.75
N PHE A 152 -7.33 19.59 4.92
CA PHE A 152 -7.09 21.03 5.04
C PHE A 152 -8.39 21.81 4.89
N PHE A 153 -9.21 21.57 3.88
CA PHE A 153 -10.49 22.23 3.71
C PHE A 153 -11.53 21.79 4.72
N ARG A 154 -11.54 20.51 5.12
CA ARG A 154 -12.40 20.02 6.20
C ARG A 154 -12.19 20.83 7.49
N ARG A 155 -10.93 21.12 7.85
CA ARG A 155 -10.62 21.97 9.02
C ARG A 155 -11.05 23.41 8.84
N GLN A 156 -10.87 23.96 7.65
CA GLN A 156 -11.28 25.32 7.31
C GLN A 156 -12.82 25.51 7.39
N TYR A 157 -13.58 24.52 6.92
CA TYR A 157 -15.03 24.56 6.84
C TYR A 157 -15.71 23.67 7.90
N ILE A 158 -15.03 23.35 8.99
CA ILE A 158 -15.47 22.40 10.02
C ILE A 158 -16.86 22.77 10.61
N ALA A 159 -17.14 24.07 10.79
CA ALA A 159 -18.43 24.57 11.27
C ALA A 159 -19.56 24.35 10.23
N ARG A 160 -19.28 24.58 8.94
CA ARG A 160 -20.22 24.31 7.85
C ARG A 160 -20.54 22.83 7.70
N LEU A 161 -19.58 21.97 7.96
CA LEU A 161 -19.75 20.51 8.01
C LEU A 161 -20.48 20.02 9.27
N GLY A 162 -20.68 20.87 10.27
CA GLY A 162 -21.28 20.48 11.55
C GLY A 162 -20.40 19.51 12.36
N MET A 163 -19.06 19.56 12.17
CA MET A 163 -18.12 18.58 12.71
C MET A 163 -17.21 19.14 13.83
N LEU A 164 -17.59 20.24 14.48
CA LEU A 164 -16.75 20.91 15.51
C LEU A 164 -16.27 19.97 16.62
N ASN A 165 -17.11 19.02 17.05
CA ASN A 165 -16.83 18.09 18.13
C ASN A 165 -16.47 16.67 17.65
N PHE A 166 -16.25 16.48 16.36
CA PHE A 166 -15.96 15.18 15.81
C PHE A 166 -14.45 14.87 15.88
N SER A 167 -14.13 13.61 16.12
CA SER A 167 -12.74 13.11 16.09
C SER A 167 -12.63 11.87 15.19
N LEU A 168 -11.41 11.67 14.65
CA LEU A 168 -11.11 10.50 13.80
C LEU A 168 -11.23 9.23 14.63
N ALA A 169 -11.96 8.25 14.11
CA ALA A 169 -12.07 6.92 14.69
C ALA A 169 -10.87 6.06 14.29
N THR A 170 -10.46 5.16 15.19
CA THR A 170 -9.51 4.09 14.85
C THR A 170 -10.23 2.93 14.17
N ASP A 171 -9.49 2.05 13.49
CA ASP A 171 -10.05 0.89 12.79
C ASP A 171 -10.90 0.01 13.71
N ASP A 172 -10.43 -0.28 14.93
CA ASP A 172 -11.21 -1.06 15.90
C ASP A 172 -12.55 -0.40 16.25
N VAL A 173 -12.59 0.93 16.32
CA VAL A 173 -13.80 1.69 16.63
C VAL A 173 -14.80 1.64 15.48
N VAL A 174 -14.34 1.82 14.24
CA VAL A 174 -15.23 1.76 13.06
C VAL A 174 -15.79 0.36 12.86
N ILE A 175 -14.99 -0.69 13.05
CA ILE A 175 -15.45 -2.07 13.01
C ILE A 175 -16.47 -2.35 14.14
N GLY A 176 -16.21 -1.83 15.35
CA GLY A 176 -17.18 -1.91 16.45
C GLY A 176 -18.51 -1.19 16.16
N PHE A 177 -18.50 -0.10 15.41
CA PHE A 177 -19.72 0.58 14.96
C PHE A 177 -20.46 -0.23 13.89
N MET A 178 -19.75 -0.86 12.97
CA MET A 178 -20.35 -1.74 11.97
C MET A 178 -21.01 -2.97 12.64
N GLN A 179 -20.34 -3.59 13.62
CA GLN A 179 -20.91 -4.68 14.41
C GLN A 179 -22.20 -4.24 15.11
N ARG A 180 -22.23 -3.03 15.69
CA ARG A 180 -23.46 -2.48 16.31
C ARG A 180 -24.57 -2.29 15.31
N ALA A 181 -24.27 -1.79 14.11
CA ALA A 181 -25.25 -1.62 13.04
C ALA A 181 -25.86 -2.96 12.62
N LEU A 182 -25.04 -4.01 12.47
CA LEU A 182 -25.46 -5.38 12.18
C LEU A 182 -26.36 -5.93 13.31
N THR A 183 -25.94 -5.80 14.57
CA THR A 183 -26.73 -6.25 15.73
C THR A 183 -28.07 -5.50 15.83
N MET A 184 -28.10 -4.22 15.55
CA MET A 184 -29.35 -3.45 15.53
C MET A 184 -30.30 -3.94 14.44
N GLU A 185 -29.78 -4.23 13.26
CA GLU A 185 -30.59 -4.72 12.14
C GLU A 185 -31.06 -6.16 12.38
N ALA A 186 -30.20 -7.02 12.92
CA ALA A 186 -30.55 -8.38 13.33
C ALA A 186 -31.77 -8.43 14.26
N LYS A 187 -31.82 -7.51 15.24
CA LYS A 187 -32.97 -7.38 16.15
C LYS A 187 -34.23 -6.90 15.46
N VAL A 188 -34.15 -5.95 14.52
CA VAL A 188 -35.30 -5.42 13.80
C VAL A 188 -35.87 -6.47 12.85
N GLN A 189 -35.03 -7.16 12.10
CA GLN A 189 -35.45 -8.21 11.16
C GLN A 189 -35.74 -9.55 11.83
N LYS A 190 -35.43 -9.69 13.13
CA LYS A 190 -35.45 -10.97 13.86
C LYS A 190 -34.62 -12.07 13.17
N ASN A 191 -33.51 -11.66 12.59
CA ASN A 191 -32.57 -12.50 11.86
C ASN A 191 -31.22 -12.54 12.60
N PRO A 192 -30.93 -13.55 13.43
CA PRO A 192 -29.69 -13.63 14.18
C PRO A 192 -28.46 -13.89 13.29
N ASP A 193 -28.64 -14.40 12.08
CA ASP A 193 -27.54 -14.70 11.16
C ASP A 193 -26.78 -13.42 10.74
N LEU A 194 -27.42 -12.26 10.78
CA LEU A 194 -26.77 -10.98 10.55
C LEU A 194 -25.66 -10.66 11.58
N GLU A 195 -25.73 -11.21 12.79
CA GLU A 195 -24.68 -11.04 13.81
C GLU A 195 -23.44 -11.89 13.52
N LEU A 196 -23.55 -12.89 12.64
CA LEU A 196 -22.46 -13.79 12.22
C LEU A 196 -21.70 -13.24 11.00
N VAL A 197 -22.25 -12.23 10.32
CA VAL A 197 -21.59 -11.59 9.17
C VAL A 197 -20.36 -10.81 9.64
N SER A 198 -19.23 -10.94 8.93
CA SER A 198 -18.00 -10.21 9.28
C SER A 198 -18.20 -8.70 9.16
N PRO A 199 -18.08 -7.94 10.25
CA PRO A 199 -18.21 -6.48 10.20
C PRO A 199 -17.08 -5.83 9.39
N GLU A 200 -15.89 -6.46 9.32
CA GLU A 200 -14.75 -6.01 8.52
C GLU A 200 -15.08 -6.04 7.03
N LYS A 201 -15.69 -7.13 6.54
CA LYS A 201 -16.09 -7.27 5.14
C LYS A 201 -17.20 -6.28 4.77
N VAL A 202 -18.20 -6.14 5.63
CA VAL A 202 -19.31 -5.18 5.43
C VAL A 202 -18.78 -3.74 5.45
N HIS A 203 -17.83 -3.42 6.33
CA HIS A 203 -17.18 -2.11 6.36
C HIS A 203 -16.34 -1.86 5.11
N SER A 204 -15.59 -2.86 4.64
CA SER A 204 -14.82 -2.75 3.38
C SER A 204 -15.73 -2.45 2.19
N LEU A 205 -16.90 -3.08 2.12
CA LEU A 205 -17.89 -2.79 1.08
C LEU A 205 -18.49 -1.37 1.24
N TYR A 206 -18.77 -0.93 2.46
CA TYR A 206 -19.21 0.44 2.72
C TYR A 206 -18.19 1.47 2.24
N VAL A 207 -16.90 1.28 2.53
CA VAL A 207 -15.83 2.16 2.05
C VAL A 207 -15.80 2.15 0.51
N LEU A 208 -15.91 0.98 -0.10
CA LEU A 208 -15.93 0.83 -1.56
C LEU A 208 -17.08 1.62 -2.19
N THR A 209 -18.30 1.57 -1.64
CA THR A 209 -19.44 2.36 -2.18
C THR A 209 -19.18 3.86 -2.14
N LYS A 210 -18.48 4.34 -1.13
CA LYS A 210 -18.08 5.76 -1.03
C LYS A 210 -17.00 6.12 -2.04
N GLU A 211 -15.96 5.28 -2.16
CA GLU A 211 -14.84 5.47 -3.09
C GLU A 211 -15.29 5.45 -4.56
N THR A 212 -16.23 4.56 -4.89
CA THR A 212 -16.74 4.40 -6.26
C THR A 212 -17.91 5.34 -6.57
N LEU A 213 -18.46 6.05 -5.57
CA LEU A 213 -19.70 6.83 -5.66
C LEU A 213 -20.88 5.98 -6.15
N SER A 214 -20.90 4.72 -5.79
CA SER A 214 -21.88 3.72 -6.23
C SER A 214 -22.78 3.30 -5.09
N SER A 215 -23.99 2.85 -5.43
CA SER A 215 -24.88 2.17 -4.49
C SER A 215 -24.45 0.69 -4.29
N PRO A 216 -24.93 0.00 -3.23
CA PRO A 216 -24.56 -1.40 -3.01
C PRO A 216 -24.88 -2.35 -4.17
N ASP A 217 -25.98 -2.11 -4.90
CA ASP A 217 -26.37 -2.89 -6.08
C ASP A 217 -25.43 -2.72 -7.27
N GLU A 218 -24.79 -1.56 -7.41
CA GLU A 218 -23.78 -1.29 -8.42
C GLU A 218 -22.41 -1.90 -8.06
N CYS A 219 -22.22 -2.32 -6.80
CA CYS A 219 -20.98 -2.93 -6.32
C CYS A 219 -20.98 -4.47 -6.40
N THR A 220 -21.98 -5.09 -6.99
CA THR A 220 -22.15 -6.56 -7.04
C THR A 220 -21.01 -7.30 -7.76
N GLU A 221 -20.27 -6.62 -8.63
CA GLU A 221 -19.15 -7.18 -9.36
C GLU A 221 -17.84 -7.24 -8.58
N TYR A 222 -17.77 -6.62 -7.39
CA TYR A 222 -16.55 -6.63 -6.57
C TYR A 222 -16.51 -7.86 -5.66
N ASP A 223 -15.32 -8.43 -5.49
CA ASP A 223 -15.09 -9.58 -4.59
C ASP A 223 -15.65 -9.37 -3.19
N VAL A 224 -15.43 -8.17 -2.66
CA VAL A 224 -15.88 -7.84 -1.31
C VAL A 224 -17.41 -7.92 -1.16
N TYR A 225 -18.17 -7.69 -2.23
CA TYR A 225 -19.61 -7.85 -2.23
C TYR A 225 -20.01 -9.33 -2.10
N THR A 226 -19.44 -10.18 -2.97
CA THR A 226 -19.74 -11.63 -2.95
C THR A 226 -19.36 -12.28 -1.61
N ASP A 227 -18.33 -11.76 -0.96
CA ASP A 227 -17.85 -12.24 0.33
C ASP A 227 -18.75 -11.87 1.52
N VAL A 228 -19.62 -10.86 1.36
CA VAL A 228 -20.53 -10.39 2.41
C VAL A 228 -21.81 -11.23 2.46
N GLY A 229 -22.34 -11.66 1.31
CA GLY A 229 -23.52 -12.51 1.20
C GLY A 229 -24.84 -11.87 1.69
N LEU A 230 -24.95 -10.55 1.59
CA LEU A 230 -26.15 -9.76 1.92
C LEU A 230 -26.73 -9.10 0.68
N GLU A 231 -28.05 -8.96 0.63
CA GLU A 231 -28.74 -8.28 -0.46
C GLU A 231 -28.50 -6.76 -0.41
N PRO A 232 -28.52 -6.05 -1.57
CA PRO A 232 -28.26 -4.60 -1.64
C PRO A 232 -29.16 -3.76 -0.75
N GLU A 233 -30.44 -4.13 -0.61
CA GLU A 233 -31.41 -3.44 0.24
C GLU A 233 -31.03 -3.57 1.73
N GLN A 234 -30.58 -4.75 2.16
CA GLN A 234 -30.12 -4.96 3.52
C GLN A 234 -28.86 -4.13 3.80
N LEU A 235 -27.92 -4.12 2.86
CA LEU A 235 -26.70 -3.32 2.97
C LEU A 235 -26.99 -1.83 3.09
N THR A 236 -27.93 -1.30 2.29
CA THR A 236 -28.35 0.11 2.33
C THR A 236 -28.88 0.49 3.71
N VAL A 237 -29.68 -0.38 4.34
CA VAL A 237 -30.20 -0.15 5.69
C VAL A 237 -29.07 -0.22 6.73
N ILE A 238 -28.18 -1.21 6.63
CA ILE A 238 -27.04 -1.38 7.54
C ILE A 238 -26.11 -0.16 7.45
N PHE A 239 -25.79 0.32 6.24
CA PHE A 239 -24.95 1.50 6.03
C PHE A 239 -25.60 2.76 6.61
N THR A 240 -26.92 2.91 6.47
CA THR A 240 -27.65 4.02 7.09
C THR A 240 -27.56 3.98 8.62
N ARG A 241 -27.70 2.81 9.22
CA ARG A 241 -27.55 2.63 10.69
C ARG A 241 -26.11 2.88 11.13
N TYR A 242 -25.15 2.40 10.38
CA TYR A 242 -23.73 2.64 10.63
C TYR A 242 -23.41 4.14 10.68
N GLU A 243 -23.86 4.90 9.70
CA GLU A 243 -23.71 6.37 9.69
C GLU A 243 -24.37 7.04 10.90
N GLN A 244 -25.55 6.57 11.32
CA GLN A 244 -26.22 7.07 12.51
C GLN A 244 -25.43 6.78 13.79
N VAL A 245 -24.88 5.58 13.94
CA VAL A 245 -24.03 5.18 15.08
C VAL A 245 -22.77 6.04 15.12
N LYS A 246 -22.09 6.19 13.99
CA LYS A 246 -20.89 7.00 13.83
C LYS A 246 -21.16 8.47 14.20
N LYS A 247 -22.22 9.07 13.65
CA LYS A 247 -22.62 10.45 13.91
C LYS A 247 -22.99 10.71 15.38
N ARG A 248 -23.76 9.80 16.01
CA ARG A 248 -24.12 9.89 17.45
C ARG A 248 -22.93 9.77 18.37
N SER A 249 -21.85 9.11 17.92
CA SER A 249 -20.59 8.96 18.66
C SER A 249 -19.62 10.11 18.42
N PHE A 250 -19.98 11.12 17.66
CA PHE A 250 -19.13 12.24 17.24
C PHE A 250 -17.81 11.76 16.63
N LYS A 251 -17.90 10.75 15.76
CA LYS A 251 -16.75 10.16 15.07
C LYS A 251 -16.88 10.29 13.56
N TYR A 252 -15.76 10.44 12.89
CA TYR A 252 -15.60 10.28 11.45
C TYR A 252 -14.47 9.31 11.16
N GLU A 253 -14.47 8.71 9.99
CA GLU A 253 -13.44 7.80 9.53
C GLU A 253 -12.67 8.37 8.33
N PHE A 254 -11.66 7.64 7.86
CA PHE A 254 -10.73 8.15 6.86
C PHE A 254 -11.42 8.51 5.54
N ILE A 255 -12.37 7.69 5.06
CA ILE A 255 -13.11 7.96 3.83
C ILE A 255 -14.02 9.21 3.95
N ASP A 256 -14.49 9.53 5.15
CA ASP A 256 -15.33 10.71 5.36
C ASP A 256 -14.58 12.02 5.09
N ILE A 257 -13.25 12.02 5.16
CA ILE A 257 -12.43 13.19 4.82
C ILE A 257 -12.67 13.60 3.36
N LEU A 258 -12.69 12.64 2.45
CA LEU A 258 -12.95 12.88 1.03
C LEU A 258 -14.43 13.15 0.77
N TYR A 259 -15.28 12.25 1.27
CA TYR A 259 -16.69 12.26 0.95
C TYR A 259 -17.42 13.51 1.48
N ASN A 260 -17.08 13.99 2.69
CA ASN A 260 -17.66 15.20 3.25
C ASN A 260 -17.27 16.46 2.47
N ILE A 261 -16.06 16.54 1.95
CA ILE A 261 -15.63 17.65 1.09
C ILE A 261 -16.33 17.57 -0.27
N TYR A 262 -16.42 16.37 -0.86
CA TYR A 262 -17.17 16.16 -2.08
C TYR A 262 -18.63 16.62 -1.95
N ASP A 263 -19.30 16.21 -0.89
CA ASP A 263 -20.70 16.58 -0.63
C ASP A 263 -20.86 18.09 -0.36
N LEU A 264 -19.94 18.69 0.40
CA LEU A 264 -19.92 20.13 0.69
C LEU A 264 -19.77 20.95 -0.60
N LEU A 265 -18.81 20.62 -1.45
CA LEU A 265 -18.53 21.36 -2.69
C LEU A 265 -19.68 21.28 -3.69
N ARG A 266 -20.43 20.17 -3.69
CA ARG A 266 -21.62 20.03 -4.54
C ARG A 266 -22.82 20.83 -4.04
N LYS A 267 -22.93 21.04 -2.71
CA LYS A 267 -24.06 21.70 -2.07
C LYS A 267 -23.88 23.21 -1.89
N ASP A 268 -22.62 23.66 -1.79
CA ASP A 268 -22.30 25.06 -1.51
C ASP A 268 -21.46 25.69 -2.63
N PRO A 269 -22.09 26.39 -3.60
CA PRO A 269 -21.39 27.03 -4.73
C PRO A 269 -20.40 28.12 -4.32
N GLU A 270 -20.59 28.78 -3.18
CA GLU A 270 -19.69 29.84 -2.70
C GLU A 270 -18.39 29.21 -2.21
N ILE A 271 -18.50 28.12 -1.45
CA ILE A 271 -17.33 27.36 -1.02
C ILE A 271 -16.61 26.77 -2.22
N LEU A 272 -17.33 26.18 -3.17
CA LEU A 272 -16.76 25.65 -4.41
C LEU A 272 -15.91 26.71 -5.13
N LYS A 273 -16.47 27.91 -5.34
CA LYS A 273 -15.76 29.01 -5.99
C LYS A 273 -14.52 29.45 -5.21
N SER A 274 -14.60 29.45 -3.86
CA SER A 274 -13.46 29.79 -3.00
C SER A 274 -12.33 28.76 -3.12
N VAL A 275 -12.66 27.47 -3.19
CA VAL A 275 -11.69 26.38 -3.34
C VAL A 275 -11.05 26.41 -4.73
N GLN A 276 -11.83 26.63 -5.79
CA GLN A 276 -11.34 26.71 -7.17
C GLN A 276 -10.35 27.84 -7.39
N GLY A 277 -10.54 28.99 -6.73
CA GLY A 277 -9.61 30.14 -6.83
C GLY A 277 -8.34 30.01 -6.00
N TYR A 278 -8.15 28.89 -5.28
CA TYR A 278 -7.02 28.74 -4.35
C TYR A 278 -5.68 28.44 -5.06
N PHE A 279 -5.71 27.75 -6.18
CA PHE A 279 -4.51 27.38 -6.96
C PHE A 279 -4.55 27.94 -8.38
N GLU A 280 -3.36 28.22 -8.90
CA GLU A 280 -3.16 28.71 -10.27
C GLU A 280 -2.77 27.59 -11.24
N TYR A 281 -2.30 26.46 -10.71
CA TYR A 281 -1.93 25.28 -11.47
C TYR A 281 -2.03 24.03 -10.61
N VAL A 282 -2.58 22.95 -11.17
CA VAL A 282 -2.74 21.67 -10.48
C VAL A 282 -2.03 20.57 -11.27
N ILE A 283 -1.23 19.78 -10.57
CA ILE A 283 -0.60 18.56 -11.07
C ILE A 283 -1.18 17.40 -10.24
N ALA A 284 -1.70 16.39 -10.90
CA ALA A 284 -2.16 15.15 -10.28
C ALA A 284 -1.32 13.98 -10.81
N ASP A 285 -0.53 13.36 -9.94
CA ASP A 285 0.37 12.26 -10.30
C ASP A 285 -0.23 10.91 -9.88
N GLU A 286 0.13 9.83 -10.60
CA GLU A 286 -0.36 8.46 -10.40
C GLU A 286 -1.90 8.36 -10.49
N VAL A 287 -2.53 9.09 -11.44
CA VAL A 287 -3.99 9.17 -11.53
C VAL A 287 -4.67 7.84 -11.89
N GLN A 288 -3.93 6.81 -12.34
CA GLN A 288 -4.47 5.46 -12.50
C GLN A 288 -4.92 4.82 -11.17
N ASP A 289 -4.40 5.32 -10.04
CA ASP A 289 -4.78 4.83 -8.72
C ASP A 289 -5.93 5.64 -8.10
N PHE A 290 -6.46 6.63 -8.83
CA PHE A 290 -7.58 7.44 -8.34
C PHE A 290 -8.88 6.65 -8.41
N THR A 291 -9.67 6.79 -7.34
CA THR A 291 -11.05 6.28 -7.30
C THR A 291 -11.99 7.26 -8.02
N PRO A 292 -13.19 6.85 -8.42
CA PRO A 292 -14.21 7.75 -8.95
C PRO A 292 -14.46 8.99 -8.07
N LEU A 293 -14.48 8.83 -6.74
CA LEU A 293 -14.57 9.95 -5.80
C LEU A 293 -13.40 10.94 -5.95
N MET A 294 -12.17 10.44 -6.09
CA MET A 294 -10.99 11.29 -6.27
C MET A 294 -11.02 12.03 -7.62
N TRP A 295 -11.46 11.39 -8.69
CA TRP A 295 -11.64 12.03 -9.99
C TRP A 295 -12.70 13.14 -9.94
N GLU A 296 -13.84 12.91 -9.30
CA GLU A 296 -14.87 13.93 -9.12
C GLU A 296 -14.38 15.09 -8.25
N LEU A 297 -13.65 14.82 -7.16
CA LEU A 297 -13.02 15.86 -6.36
C LEU A 297 -12.05 16.70 -7.20
N LEU A 298 -11.18 16.05 -8.01
CA LEU A 298 -10.25 16.74 -8.88
C LEU A 298 -11.01 17.65 -9.86
N ARG A 299 -12.09 17.17 -10.47
CA ARG A 299 -12.94 17.94 -11.38
C ARG A 299 -13.58 19.17 -10.68
N LEU A 300 -14.00 19.01 -9.42
CA LEU A 300 -14.54 20.11 -8.63
C LEU A 300 -13.48 21.14 -8.23
N PHE A 301 -12.24 20.73 -7.96
CA PHE A 301 -11.18 21.66 -7.58
C PHE A 301 -10.69 22.54 -8.72
N VAL A 302 -10.81 22.06 -9.96
CA VAL A 302 -10.33 22.78 -11.15
C VAL A 302 -11.43 23.66 -11.71
N SER A 303 -11.18 24.96 -11.77
CA SER A 303 -12.06 25.92 -12.45
C SER A 303 -11.74 26.03 -13.94
N ASP A 304 -12.64 26.66 -14.72
CA ASP A 304 -12.46 26.89 -16.15
C ASP A 304 -11.19 27.71 -16.52
N GLY A 305 -10.50 28.26 -15.54
CA GLY A 305 -9.26 29.04 -15.77
C GLY A 305 -8.02 28.41 -15.11
N THR A 306 -8.15 27.33 -14.34
CA THR A 306 -7.03 26.69 -13.65
C THR A 306 -6.53 25.52 -14.48
N PRO A 307 -5.32 25.58 -15.06
CA PRO A 307 -4.76 24.47 -15.82
C PRO A 307 -4.50 23.25 -14.94
N LEU A 308 -4.80 22.08 -15.49
CA LEU A 308 -4.65 20.78 -14.87
C LEU A 308 -3.72 19.89 -15.70
N THR A 309 -2.71 19.31 -15.05
CA THR A 309 -1.92 18.22 -15.61
C THR A 309 -2.17 16.95 -14.81
N CYS A 310 -2.77 15.94 -15.43
CA CYS A 310 -2.86 14.58 -14.92
C CYS A 310 -1.73 13.73 -15.49
N ILE A 311 -1.11 12.90 -14.65
CA ILE A 311 -0.03 12.00 -15.05
C ILE A 311 -0.37 10.60 -14.56
N GLY A 312 -0.30 9.63 -15.46
CA GLY A 312 -0.61 8.25 -15.11
C GLY A 312 -0.21 7.25 -16.18
N ASP A 313 -0.41 6.00 -15.85
CA ASP A 313 -0.22 4.87 -16.77
C ASP A 313 -1.29 3.82 -16.45
N GLU A 314 -2.24 3.64 -17.32
CA GLU A 314 -3.35 2.69 -17.12
C GLU A 314 -2.85 1.24 -16.97
N ASP A 315 -1.69 0.92 -17.55
CA ASP A 315 -1.06 -0.39 -17.40
C ASP A 315 -0.41 -0.61 -16.00
N GLN A 316 -0.37 0.43 -15.16
CA GLN A 316 0.19 0.38 -13.80
C GLN A 316 -0.87 0.50 -12.69
N ASN A 317 -2.15 0.30 -12.99
CA ASN A 317 -3.18 0.23 -11.96
C ASN A 317 -3.04 -1.10 -11.20
N LEU A 318 -2.72 -1.03 -9.90
CA LEU A 318 -2.61 -2.17 -8.99
C LEU A 318 -3.62 -2.12 -7.84
N TYR A 319 -4.47 -1.08 -7.77
CA TYR A 319 -5.37 -0.83 -6.64
C TYR A 319 -6.86 -0.93 -7.00
N ASN A 320 -7.18 -1.64 -8.09
CA ASN A 320 -8.57 -1.86 -8.50
C ASN A 320 -9.43 -2.47 -7.38
N PHE A 321 -8.87 -3.38 -6.58
CA PHE A 321 -9.54 -3.97 -5.41
C PHE A 321 -9.90 -2.96 -4.30
N ARG A 322 -9.37 -1.72 -4.36
CA ARG A 322 -9.71 -0.59 -3.48
C ARG A 322 -10.64 0.42 -4.14
N GLY A 323 -11.22 0.08 -5.27
CA GLY A 323 -12.09 0.99 -6.03
C GLY A 323 -11.33 1.96 -6.95
N ALA A 324 -10.00 1.85 -7.11
CA ALA A 324 -9.29 2.58 -8.14
C ALA A 324 -9.81 2.16 -9.52
N SER A 325 -9.98 3.10 -10.43
CA SER A 325 -10.50 2.81 -11.76
C SER A 325 -9.70 3.54 -12.84
N ILE A 326 -9.29 2.80 -13.86
CA ILE A 326 -8.67 3.36 -15.05
C ILE A 326 -9.68 4.12 -15.93
N ASP A 327 -10.99 4.04 -15.61
CA ASP A 327 -12.05 4.73 -16.37
C ASP A 327 -11.82 6.23 -16.42
N GLY A 328 -11.30 6.83 -15.35
CA GLY A 328 -10.95 8.25 -15.34
C GLY A 328 -9.89 8.61 -16.38
N ILE A 329 -8.90 7.75 -16.58
CA ILE A 329 -7.88 7.89 -17.63
C ILE A 329 -8.51 7.65 -19.01
N LEU A 330 -9.18 6.53 -19.21
CA LEU A 330 -9.76 6.15 -20.50
C LEU A 330 -10.84 7.11 -20.99
N ASN A 331 -11.58 7.73 -20.07
CA ASN A 331 -12.64 8.68 -20.36
C ASN A 331 -12.24 10.14 -20.06
N PHE A 332 -10.94 10.45 -19.99
CA PHE A 332 -10.45 11.79 -19.62
C PHE A 332 -11.12 12.93 -20.40
N ARG A 333 -11.26 12.78 -21.73
CA ARG A 333 -11.94 13.79 -22.56
C ARG A 333 -13.43 13.92 -22.33
N LYS A 334 -14.09 12.90 -21.72
CA LYS A 334 -15.49 13.06 -21.31
C LYS A 334 -15.62 13.97 -20.08
N MET A 335 -14.63 13.89 -19.17
CA MET A 335 -14.59 14.77 -17.99
C MET A 335 -14.05 16.16 -18.33
N PHE A 336 -13.09 16.24 -19.26
CA PHE A 336 -12.43 17.45 -19.72
C PHE A 336 -12.52 17.55 -21.24
N PRO A 337 -13.61 18.08 -21.82
CA PRO A 337 -13.86 18.03 -23.25
C PRO A 337 -12.80 18.72 -24.12
N THR A 338 -12.15 19.78 -23.60
CA THR A 338 -11.03 20.48 -24.28
C THR A 338 -9.66 19.87 -23.95
N GLY A 339 -9.65 18.80 -23.15
CA GLY A 339 -8.44 18.15 -22.67
C GLY A 339 -7.61 17.52 -23.79
N LYS A 340 -6.29 17.57 -23.63
CA LYS A 340 -5.33 16.94 -24.53
C LYS A 340 -4.69 15.72 -23.87
N ILE A 341 -4.28 14.75 -24.68
CA ILE A 341 -3.60 13.55 -24.21
C ILE A 341 -2.24 13.47 -24.90
N TYR A 342 -1.20 13.34 -24.11
CA TYR A 342 0.19 13.18 -24.56
C TYR A 342 0.78 11.89 -24.00
N THR A 343 1.85 11.38 -24.61
CA THR A 343 2.61 10.24 -24.10
C THR A 343 4.05 10.63 -23.83
N ILE A 344 4.63 10.05 -22.75
CA ILE A 344 6.07 10.01 -22.52
C ILE A 344 6.46 8.54 -22.51
N SER A 345 7.16 8.08 -23.55
CA SER A 345 7.31 6.67 -23.91
C SER A 345 8.70 6.09 -23.68
N GLU A 346 9.72 6.92 -23.48
CA GLU A 346 11.10 6.46 -23.29
C GLU A 346 11.32 5.87 -21.90
N ASN A 347 11.53 4.55 -21.81
CA ASN A 347 11.91 3.88 -20.56
C ASN A 347 13.42 4.00 -20.34
N ARG A 348 13.81 4.67 -19.25
CA ARG A 348 15.21 4.90 -18.84
C ARG A 348 15.66 4.00 -17.70
N ARG A 349 14.74 3.18 -17.15
CA ARG A 349 14.98 2.31 -15.99
C ARG A 349 15.47 0.94 -16.40
N CYS A 350 14.66 0.22 -17.16
CA CYS A 350 14.88 -1.17 -17.49
C CYS A 350 15.72 -1.35 -18.74
N SER A 351 16.51 -2.44 -18.77
CA SER A 351 17.13 -2.87 -20.01
C SER A 351 16.10 -3.33 -21.04
N LYS A 352 16.46 -3.28 -22.32
CA LYS A 352 15.59 -3.67 -23.43
C LYS A 352 15.05 -5.11 -23.25
N VAL A 353 15.87 -6.04 -22.77
CA VAL A 353 15.46 -7.43 -22.54
C VAL A 353 14.30 -7.52 -21.55
N ILE A 354 14.39 -6.79 -20.42
CA ILE A 354 13.33 -6.78 -19.40
C ILE A 354 12.08 -6.07 -19.96
N LEU A 355 12.28 -4.99 -20.69
CA LEU A 355 11.19 -4.21 -21.25
C LEU A 355 10.41 -4.99 -22.31
N ASP A 356 11.10 -5.75 -23.18
CA ASP A 356 10.46 -6.56 -24.22
C ASP A 356 9.59 -7.67 -23.61
N GLU A 357 10.01 -8.31 -22.50
CA GLU A 357 9.19 -9.29 -21.79
C GLU A 357 7.99 -8.63 -21.09
N ALA A 358 8.21 -7.52 -20.40
CA ALA A 358 7.12 -6.76 -19.77
C ALA A 358 6.07 -6.32 -20.81
N ARG A 359 6.53 -5.89 -22.00
CA ARG A 359 5.65 -5.46 -23.09
C ARG A 359 4.78 -6.60 -23.59
N ARG A 360 5.32 -7.82 -23.74
CA ARG A 360 4.54 -9.01 -24.15
C ARG A 360 3.36 -9.30 -23.21
N VAL A 361 3.51 -9.01 -21.94
CA VAL A 361 2.43 -9.14 -20.96
C VAL A 361 1.45 -7.99 -21.11
N ILE A 362 1.93 -6.76 -21.11
CA ILE A 362 1.12 -5.53 -21.14
C ILE A 362 0.27 -5.44 -22.43
N GLU A 363 0.81 -5.84 -23.58
CA GLU A 363 0.10 -5.80 -24.87
C GLU A 363 -1.13 -6.71 -24.94
N LYS A 364 -1.29 -7.63 -23.99
CA LYS A 364 -2.51 -8.44 -23.86
C LYS A 364 -3.67 -7.68 -23.20
N ASN A 365 -3.39 -6.57 -22.53
CA ASN A 365 -4.42 -5.74 -21.93
C ASN A 365 -5.31 -5.12 -23.00
N VAL A 366 -6.62 -5.19 -22.79
CA VAL A 366 -7.62 -4.70 -23.77
C VAL A 366 -7.98 -3.24 -23.48
N LEU A 367 -8.03 -2.87 -22.20
CA LEU A 367 -8.41 -1.54 -21.72
C LEU A 367 -7.17 -0.66 -21.56
N ARG A 368 -6.61 -0.20 -22.69
CA ARG A 368 -5.41 0.64 -22.69
C ARG A 368 -5.36 1.57 -23.91
N PHE A 369 -4.53 2.59 -23.82
CA PHE A 369 -4.14 3.38 -24.99
C PHE A 369 -3.14 2.61 -25.85
N ASP A 370 -3.22 2.82 -27.15
CA ASP A 370 -2.18 2.35 -28.07
C ASP A 370 -0.94 3.24 -27.91
N LYS A 371 0.08 2.71 -27.23
CA LYS A 371 1.32 3.41 -26.93
C LYS A 371 2.52 2.52 -27.18
N VAL A 372 3.54 3.08 -27.80
CA VAL A 372 4.82 2.40 -28.02
C VAL A 372 5.73 2.69 -26.82
N ILE A 373 6.33 1.65 -26.26
CA ILE A 373 7.29 1.77 -25.15
C ILE A 373 8.69 1.61 -25.73
N HIS A 374 9.50 2.65 -25.66
CA HIS A 374 10.88 2.66 -26.11
C HIS A 374 11.84 2.41 -24.93
N GLY A 375 12.99 1.80 -25.21
CA GLY A 375 14.05 1.62 -24.21
C GLY A 375 15.37 1.38 -24.91
N SER A 376 16.35 2.20 -24.58
CA SER A 376 17.71 2.17 -25.18
C SER A 376 18.73 1.46 -24.30
N LYS A 377 18.43 1.20 -23.02
CA LYS A 377 19.38 0.63 -22.07
C LYS A 377 19.72 -0.82 -22.42
N VAL A 378 20.99 -1.08 -22.70
CA VAL A 378 21.52 -2.39 -23.03
C VAL A 378 21.84 -3.20 -21.76
N GLY A 379 21.83 -4.53 -21.85
CA GLY A 379 22.16 -5.45 -20.75
C GLY A 379 20.92 -6.03 -20.09
N GLY A 380 21.12 -6.55 -18.87
CA GLY A 380 20.06 -7.24 -18.11
C GLY A 380 19.84 -8.68 -18.57
N THR A 381 19.32 -9.50 -17.66
CA THR A 381 18.97 -10.90 -17.89
C THR A 381 17.64 -11.21 -17.21
N ILE A 382 16.86 -12.10 -17.80
CA ILE A 382 15.69 -12.68 -17.19
C ILE A 382 15.91 -14.19 -17.11
N THR A 383 15.68 -14.75 -15.95
CA THR A 383 15.78 -16.19 -15.72
C THR A 383 14.49 -16.68 -15.08
N THR A 384 13.84 -17.65 -15.70
CA THR A 384 12.69 -18.34 -15.13
C THR A 384 13.10 -19.77 -14.78
N GLN A 385 12.88 -20.18 -13.54
CA GLN A 385 13.25 -21.49 -13.08
C GLN A 385 12.11 -22.13 -12.28
N PRO A 386 11.62 -23.33 -12.70
CA PRO A 386 10.62 -24.06 -11.94
C PRO A 386 11.25 -24.78 -10.74
N TYR A 387 10.49 -24.86 -9.65
CA TYR A 387 10.85 -25.59 -8.43
C TYR A 387 9.72 -26.54 -8.05
N ARG A 388 10.07 -27.66 -7.40
CA ARG A 388 9.07 -28.63 -6.94
C ARG A 388 8.46 -28.25 -5.58
N THR A 389 9.17 -27.48 -4.77
CA THR A 389 8.75 -27.07 -3.44
C THR A 389 9.15 -25.63 -3.17
N LEU A 390 8.39 -24.94 -2.35
CA LEU A 390 8.66 -23.58 -1.91
C LEU A 390 9.98 -23.49 -1.12
N ASP A 391 10.25 -24.46 -0.22
CA ASP A 391 11.51 -24.51 0.54
C ASP A 391 12.72 -24.63 -0.40
N GLY A 392 12.64 -25.47 -1.43
CA GLY A 392 13.67 -25.59 -2.46
C GLY A 392 13.87 -24.30 -3.26
N GLN A 393 12.80 -23.60 -3.61
CA GLN A 393 12.85 -22.31 -4.29
C GLN A 393 13.60 -21.27 -3.44
N VAL A 394 13.20 -21.09 -2.18
CA VAL A 394 13.81 -20.08 -1.30
C VAL A 394 15.25 -20.46 -0.93
N THR A 395 15.55 -21.75 -0.73
CA THR A 395 16.93 -22.23 -0.52
C THR A 395 17.83 -21.83 -1.68
N LYS A 396 17.41 -22.06 -2.91
CA LYS A 396 18.20 -21.71 -4.10
C LYS A 396 18.38 -20.22 -4.23
N LEU A 397 17.32 -19.46 -4.02
CA LEU A 397 17.32 -18.00 -4.02
C LEU A 397 18.37 -17.45 -3.04
N VAL A 398 18.33 -17.89 -1.78
CA VAL A 398 19.23 -17.41 -0.74
C VAL A 398 20.69 -17.76 -1.07
N ASN A 399 20.93 -18.96 -1.63
CA ASN A 399 22.26 -19.35 -2.10
C ASN A 399 22.77 -18.50 -3.27
N GLU A 400 21.91 -17.98 -4.11
CA GLU A 400 22.28 -17.02 -5.17
C GLU A 400 22.58 -15.64 -4.59
N ILE A 401 21.73 -15.14 -3.70
CA ILE A 401 21.95 -13.85 -3.02
C ILE A 401 23.24 -13.85 -2.20
N LYS A 402 23.57 -14.97 -1.55
CA LYS A 402 24.82 -15.12 -0.77
C LYS A 402 26.08 -14.92 -1.62
N LYS A 403 26.02 -15.16 -2.92
CA LYS A 403 27.17 -14.97 -3.85
C LYS A 403 27.34 -13.52 -4.28
N LEU A 404 26.33 -12.68 -4.09
CA LEU A 404 26.36 -11.27 -4.43
C LEU A 404 27.28 -10.51 -3.45
N SER A 405 27.94 -9.48 -3.96
CA SER A 405 28.64 -8.51 -3.11
C SER A 405 27.66 -7.76 -2.19
N VAL A 406 28.17 -7.13 -1.14
CA VAL A 406 27.34 -6.35 -0.21
C VAL A 406 26.56 -5.24 -0.92
N ASP A 407 27.20 -4.56 -1.89
CA ASP A 407 26.55 -3.48 -2.66
C ASP A 407 25.44 -4.04 -3.56
N GLU A 408 25.64 -5.19 -4.19
CA GLU A 408 24.61 -5.87 -4.97
C GLU A 408 23.46 -6.35 -4.08
N GLN A 409 23.74 -6.88 -2.88
CA GLN A 409 22.72 -7.24 -1.90
C GLN A 409 21.85 -6.04 -1.51
N CYS A 410 22.47 -4.86 -1.30
CA CYS A 410 21.75 -3.61 -0.99
C CYS A 410 20.86 -3.11 -2.14
N SER A 411 21.13 -3.54 -3.37
CA SER A 411 20.34 -3.24 -4.57
C SER A 411 19.48 -4.41 -5.04
N THR A 412 19.24 -5.39 -4.16
CA THR A 412 18.47 -6.61 -4.42
C THR A 412 17.14 -6.58 -3.67
N VAL A 413 16.07 -7.06 -4.31
CA VAL A 413 14.77 -7.28 -3.67
C VAL A 413 14.26 -8.70 -3.93
N VAL A 414 13.66 -9.29 -2.89
CA VAL A 414 12.82 -10.49 -2.99
C VAL A 414 11.37 -10.08 -2.86
N CYS A 415 10.56 -10.40 -3.86
CA CYS A 415 9.15 -10.01 -3.90
C CYS A 415 8.21 -11.19 -4.08
N TYR A 416 7.02 -11.04 -3.52
CA TYR A 416 5.97 -12.05 -3.44
C TYR A 416 4.58 -11.41 -3.48
N LYS A 417 3.55 -12.20 -3.79
CA LYS A 417 2.14 -11.72 -3.77
C LYS A 417 1.65 -11.48 -2.36
N ASP A 418 1.84 -12.46 -1.46
CA ASP A 418 1.29 -12.47 -0.12
C ASP A 418 2.38 -12.41 0.95
N THR A 419 2.16 -11.62 2.00
CA THR A 419 3.10 -11.43 3.11
C THR A 419 3.41 -12.73 3.88
N LYS A 420 2.55 -13.75 3.79
CA LYS A 420 2.77 -15.06 4.45
C LYS A 420 4.11 -15.71 4.05
N TYR A 421 4.58 -15.47 2.82
CA TYR A 421 5.85 -16.01 2.32
C TYR A 421 7.08 -15.29 2.87
N SER A 422 6.91 -14.07 3.37
CA SER A 422 8.03 -13.23 3.81
C SER A 422 8.79 -13.81 4.99
N ALA A 423 8.11 -14.46 5.94
CA ALA A 423 8.73 -15.04 7.11
C ALA A 423 9.74 -16.14 6.73
N LEU A 424 9.42 -16.99 5.75
CA LEU A 424 10.34 -18.02 5.26
C LEU A 424 11.60 -17.40 4.62
N VAL A 425 11.42 -16.39 3.78
CA VAL A 425 12.54 -15.68 3.15
C VAL A 425 13.41 -15.01 4.21
N ALA A 426 12.79 -14.32 5.16
CA ALA A 426 13.51 -13.64 6.24
C ALA A 426 14.30 -14.61 7.14
N ASP A 427 13.70 -15.75 7.51
CA ASP A 427 14.36 -16.79 8.28
C ASP A 427 15.62 -17.31 7.58
N MET A 428 15.49 -17.63 6.28
CA MET A 428 16.59 -18.23 5.53
C MET A 428 17.72 -17.23 5.23
N LEU A 429 17.40 -15.96 4.98
CA LEU A 429 18.41 -14.90 4.86
C LEU A 429 19.16 -14.72 6.20
N ALA A 430 18.41 -14.72 7.32
CA ALA A 430 19.01 -14.57 8.65
C ALA A 430 19.90 -15.77 9.04
N GLU A 431 19.52 -17.00 8.68
CA GLU A 431 20.32 -18.21 8.90
C GLU A 431 21.68 -18.13 8.19
N GLU A 432 21.73 -17.46 7.04
CA GLU A 432 22.97 -17.24 6.28
C GLU A 432 23.69 -15.92 6.67
N GLY A 433 23.21 -15.22 7.69
CA GLY A 433 23.78 -13.97 8.18
C GLY A 433 23.67 -12.79 7.21
N ILE A 434 22.73 -12.85 6.25
CA ILE A 434 22.53 -11.81 5.24
C ILE A 434 21.66 -10.69 5.82
N PRO A 435 22.16 -9.44 5.89
CA PRO A 435 21.37 -8.30 6.32
C PRO A 435 20.18 -8.04 5.38
N MET A 436 19.05 -7.62 5.95
CA MET A 436 17.84 -7.36 5.19
C MET A 436 17.04 -6.18 5.76
N TYR A 437 16.14 -5.63 4.96
CA TYR A 437 15.13 -4.70 5.45
C TYR A 437 13.76 -5.03 4.86
N CYS A 438 12.75 -4.90 5.70
CA CYS A 438 11.40 -5.24 5.33
C CYS A 438 10.62 -3.98 4.91
N ILE A 439 10.23 -3.90 3.64
CA ILE A 439 9.31 -2.87 3.14
C ILE A 439 7.88 -3.28 3.49
N LYS A 440 7.51 -4.53 3.20
CA LYS A 440 6.23 -5.12 3.55
C LYS A 440 6.40 -6.63 3.75
N GLY A 441 6.19 -7.11 4.97
CA GLY A 441 6.35 -8.52 5.34
C GLY A 441 6.63 -8.69 6.82
N HIS A 442 7.26 -9.78 7.15
CA HIS A 442 7.51 -10.22 8.51
C HIS A 442 9.01 -10.23 8.83
N LEU A 443 9.34 -10.05 10.11
CA LEU A 443 10.69 -10.20 10.63
C LEU A 443 11.09 -11.68 10.66
N PRO A 444 12.39 -12.00 10.73
CA PRO A 444 12.85 -13.37 10.96
C PRO A 444 12.20 -13.97 12.21
N TYR A 445 11.90 -15.24 12.15
CA TYR A 445 11.24 -16.01 13.23
C TYR A 445 9.95 -15.38 13.77
N SER A 446 9.19 -14.75 12.89
CA SER A 446 7.88 -14.12 13.23
C SER A 446 6.67 -14.99 12.87
N HIS A 447 6.87 -16.16 12.24
CA HIS A 447 5.78 -17.10 12.01
C HIS A 447 5.14 -17.50 13.35
N GLU A 448 3.82 -17.65 13.38
CA GLU A 448 3.05 -17.91 14.61
C GLU A 448 3.60 -19.09 15.41
N LEU A 449 4.04 -20.15 14.75
CA LEU A 449 4.56 -21.34 15.41
C LEU A 449 5.82 -21.03 16.24
N TYR A 450 6.75 -20.23 15.70
CA TYR A 450 7.89 -19.73 16.49
C TYR A 450 7.41 -18.89 17.66
N GLY A 451 6.46 -18.00 17.43
CA GLY A 451 5.89 -17.13 18.45
C GLY A 451 5.26 -17.95 19.59
N HIS A 452 4.57 -19.04 19.28
CA HIS A 452 3.97 -19.93 20.30
C HIS A 452 5.03 -20.67 21.11
N VAL A 453 6.02 -21.29 20.44
CA VAL A 453 7.13 -21.97 21.13
C VAL A 453 7.90 -21.00 22.02
N ILE A 454 8.28 -19.85 21.49
CA ILE A 454 9.02 -18.82 22.23
C ILE A 454 8.20 -18.33 23.43
N SER A 455 6.89 -18.09 23.27
CA SER A 455 6.04 -17.62 24.36
C SER A 455 5.95 -18.62 25.52
N ILE A 456 5.90 -19.93 25.21
CA ILE A 456 5.95 -20.98 26.23
C ILE A 456 7.30 -20.96 26.94
N LEU A 457 8.38 -21.03 26.17
CA LEU A 457 9.74 -21.17 26.72
C LEU A 457 10.15 -19.93 27.54
N THR A 458 9.82 -18.72 27.05
CA THR A 458 10.08 -17.47 27.80
C THR A 458 9.32 -17.42 29.12
N ALA A 459 8.05 -17.87 29.13
CA ALA A 459 7.27 -17.92 30.37
C ALA A 459 7.79 -18.93 31.37
N LEU A 460 8.41 -20.03 30.90
CA LEU A 460 9.05 -21.05 31.75
C LEU A 460 10.40 -20.59 32.28
N GLU A 461 11.23 -19.91 31.45
CA GLU A 461 12.55 -19.40 31.84
C GLU A 461 12.42 -18.28 32.89
N SER A 462 11.45 -17.41 32.73
CA SER A 462 11.26 -16.25 33.63
C SER A 462 9.85 -16.26 34.23
N PRO A 463 9.54 -17.20 35.12
CA PRO A 463 8.19 -17.35 35.67
C PRO A 463 7.76 -16.17 36.56
N MET A 464 8.67 -15.29 36.92
CA MET A 464 8.40 -14.07 37.70
C MET A 464 8.06 -12.85 36.84
N ASP A 465 8.26 -12.93 35.52
CA ASP A 465 7.95 -11.80 34.61
C ASP A 465 6.53 -11.96 34.06
N ARG A 466 5.64 -11.08 34.52
CA ARG A 466 4.23 -11.03 34.11
C ARG A 466 4.05 -10.83 32.60
N GLU A 467 4.93 -10.04 31.99
CA GLU A 467 4.82 -9.75 30.55
C GLU A 467 4.93 -11.02 29.71
N ASN A 468 5.71 -12.01 30.14
CA ASN A 468 5.89 -13.28 29.48
C ASN A 468 4.61 -14.11 29.43
N TYR A 469 3.68 -13.93 30.36
CA TYR A 469 2.43 -14.66 30.39
C TYR A 469 1.36 -14.14 29.42
N LYS A 470 1.46 -12.89 28.97
CA LYS A 470 0.43 -12.29 28.09
C LYS A 470 0.10 -13.11 26.84
N ASN A 471 1.08 -13.81 26.32
CA ASN A 471 0.94 -14.56 25.07
C ASN A 471 0.58 -16.02 25.26
N LEU A 472 0.65 -16.55 26.48
CA LEU A 472 0.33 -17.96 26.77
C LEU A 472 -1.11 -18.33 26.43
N TRP A 473 -2.07 -17.39 26.48
CA TRP A 473 -3.45 -17.66 26.09
C TRP A 473 -3.57 -18.18 24.64
N LYS A 474 -2.60 -17.86 23.78
CA LYS A 474 -2.55 -18.34 22.38
C LYS A 474 -2.27 -19.84 22.29
N VAL A 475 -1.69 -20.39 23.31
CA VAL A 475 -1.23 -21.77 23.38
C VAL A 475 -2.08 -22.62 24.31
N LEU A 476 -2.66 -21.98 25.33
CA LEU A 476 -3.50 -22.67 26.31
C LEU A 476 -4.93 -22.83 25.80
N PRO A 477 -5.62 -23.93 26.15
CA PRO A 477 -6.98 -24.21 25.68
C PRO A 477 -8.03 -23.38 26.44
N CYS A 478 -7.95 -22.06 26.37
CA CYS A 478 -8.85 -21.14 27.07
C CYS A 478 -9.17 -19.89 26.24
N LYS A 479 -10.27 -19.21 26.56
CA LYS A 479 -10.65 -17.95 25.93
C LYS A 479 -9.73 -16.83 26.41
N LYS A 480 -9.35 -15.93 25.49
CA LYS A 480 -8.48 -14.78 25.73
C LYS A 480 -8.93 -13.93 26.93
N ALA A 481 -10.21 -13.58 26.99
CA ALA A 481 -10.76 -12.75 28.06
C ALA A 481 -10.63 -13.42 29.44
N GLU A 482 -10.95 -14.70 29.54
CA GLU A 482 -10.86 -15.47 30.79
C GLU A 482 -9.41 -15.67 31.23
N PHE A 483 -8.48 -15.85 30.26
CA PHE A 483 -7.07 -15.92 30.55
C PHE A 483 -6.54 -14.60 31.12
N PHE A 484 -6.86 -13.46 30.47
CA PHE A 484 -6.41 -12.13 30.94
C PHE A 484 -6.99 -11.78 32.32
N GLU A 485 -8.24 -12.15 32.57
CA GLU A 485 -8.82 -12.00 33.92
C GLU A 485 -8.07 -12.85 34.96
N SER A 486 -7.66 -14.07 34.60
CA SER A 486 -6.94 -14.98 35.50
C SER A 486 -5.53 -14.49 35.88
N ILE A 487 -4.89 -13.75 35.00
CA ILE A 487 -3.57 -13.14 35.23
C ILE A 487 -3.67 -11.64 35.61
N HIS A 488 -4.89 -11.15 35.86
CA HIS A 488 -5.13 -9.75 36.21
C HIS A 488 -4.56 -8.73 35.20
N TYR A 489 -4.68 -9.02 33.89
CA TYR A 489 -4.26 -8.14 32.80
C TYR A 489 -5.46 -7.45 32.15
N ASP A 490 -5.39 -6.11 32.07
CA ASP A 490 -6.37 -5.30 31.32
C ASP A 490 -5.88 -5.09 29.89
N PRO A 491 -6.52 -5.72 28.88
CA PRO A 491 -6.10 -5.60 27.49
C PRO A 491 -6.39 -4.22 26.88
N VAL A 492 -7.32 -3.44 27.44
CA VAL A 492 -7.67 -2.09 26.99
C VAL A 492 -6.62 -1.08 27.46
N MET A 493 -6.27 -1.13 28.73
CA MET A 493 -5.25 -0.28 29.33
C MET A 493 -3.83 -0.79 29.10
N LYS A 494 -3.68 -2.00 28.54
CA LYS A 494 -2.39 -2.69 28.27
C LYS A 494 -1.49 -2.75 29.53
N LYS A 495 -2.07 -2.98 30.70
CA LYS A 495 -1.36 -3.07 31.98
C LYS A 495 -1.94 -4.12 32.92
N PHE A 496 -1.14 -4.58 33.88
CA PHE A 496 -1.61 -5.42 34.97
C PHE A 496 -2.36 -4.59 36.03
N THR A 497 -3.45 -5.13 36.56
CA THR A 497 -4.35 -4.43 37.49
C THR A 497 -3.95 -4.60 38.96
N THR A 498 -3.03 -5.53 39.29
CA THR A 498 -2.50 -5.75 40.63
C THR A 498 -1.08 -5.24 40.76
N ARG A 499 -0.70 -4.84 42.01
CA ARG A 499 0.64 -4.32 42.32
C ARG A 499 1.71 -5.40 42.56
N ASP A 500 1.32 -6.66 42.74
CA ASP A 500 2.28 -7.74 42.99
C ASP A 500 3.06 -8.07 41.72
N ASP A 501 4.35 -7.84 41.75
CA ASP A 501 5.25 -7.98 40.60
C ASP A 501 5.63 -9.43 40.29
N LYS A 502 5.08 -10.41 41.02
CA LYS A 502 5.43 -11.83 40.93
C LYS A 502 4.20 -12.67 40.67
N ILE A 503 4.05 -13.22 39.47
CA ILE A 503 3.10 -14.32 39.21
C ILE A 503 3.91 -15.58 38.95
N ASN A 504 3.63 -16.62 39.71
CA ASN A 504 4.08 -17.96 39.41
C ASN A 504 2.93 -18.71 38.74
N PHE A 505 3.19 -19.77 37.97
CA PHE A 505 2.15 -20.71 37.51
C PHE A 505 1.25 -21.22 38.68
N ALA A 506 1.76 -21.22 39.92
CA ALA A 506 1.00 -21.51 41.10
C ALA A 506 -0.07 -20.47 41.48
N ASP A 507 0.12 -19.21 41.03
CA ASP A 507 -0.70 -18.06 41.44
C ASP A 507 -1.86 -17.75 40.46
N PHE A 508 -1.99 -18.57 39.40
CA PHE A 508 -3.11 -18.44 38.48
C PHE A 508 -4.44 -18.74 39.19
N ASN A 509 -5.42 -17.89 38.99
CA ASN A 509 -6.78 -18.20 39.41
C ASN A 509 -7.43 -19.22 38.44
N TYR A 510 -7.09 -20.46 38.61
CA TYR A 510 -7.54 -21.58 37.78
C TYR A 510 -9.03 -21.84 37.78
N GLY A 511 -9.77 -21.35 38.77
CA GLY A 511 -11.16 -21.75 39.01
C GLY A 511 -12.07 -21.66 37.78
N ARG A 512 -11.93 -20.62 36.99
CA ARG A 512 -12.69 -20.45 35.73
C ARG A 512 -12.10 -21.18 34.54
N LEU A 513 -10.79 -21.47 34.56
CA LEU A 513 -10.06 -22.08 33.45
C LEU A 513 -10.12 -23.64 33.51
N LEU A 514 -10.39 -24.23 34.66
CA LEU A 514 -10.50 -25.69 34.83
C LEU A 514 -11.62 -26.33 33.99
N LYS A 515 -12.59 -25.57 33.53
CA LYS A 515 -13.63 -26.04 32.62
C LYS A 515 -13.12 -26.40 31.21
N TYR A 516 -11.93 -25.94 30.83
CA TYR A 516 -11.36 -26.24 29.51
C TYR A 516 -10.65 -27.60 29.57
N HIS A 517 -11.04 -28.49 28.64
CA HIS A 517 -10.46 -29.83 28.54
C HIS A 517 -8.95 -29.75 28.30
N GLY A 518 -8.18 -30.51 29.10
CA GLY A 518 -6.72 -30.58 28.97
C GLY A 518 -5.95 -29.40 29.56
N PHE A 519 -6.61 -28.36 30.09
CA PHE A 519 -5.92 -27.21 30.68
C PHE A 519 -5.03 -27.61 31.86
N ALA A 520 -5.55 -28.46 32.77
CA ALA A 520 -4.81 -28.94 33.93
C ALA A 520 -3.57 -29.76 33.53
N ASP A 521 -3.71 -30.63 32.52
CA ASP A 521 -2.62 -31.46 32.02
C ASP A 521 -1.54 -30.60 31.34
N ALA A 522 -1.94 -29.58 30.56
CA ALA A 522 -1.02 -28.65 29.96
C ALA A 522 -0.19 -27.88 31.01
N ILE A 523 -0.85 -27.36 32.05
CA ILE A 523 -0.16 -26.63 33.13
C ILE A 523 0.76 -27.57 33.94
N ALA A 524 0.31 -28.79 34.27
CA ALA A 524 1.17 -29.75 34.96
C ALA A 524 2.43 -30.11 34.14
N THR A 525 2.27 -30.28 32.83
CA THR A 525 3.38 -30.53 31.90
C THR A 525 4.37 -29.35 31.83
N LEU A 526 3.86 -28.12 31.74
CA LEU A 526 4.69 -26.94 31.71
C LEU A 526 5.46 -26.72 33.01
N LYS A 527 4.86 -27.00 34.16
CA LYS A 527 5.54 -26.96 35.47
C LYS A 527 6.72 -27.90 35.55
N ASN A 528 6.54 -29.14 35.06
CA ASN A 528 7.63 -30.13 35.08
C ASN A 528 8.84 -29.73 34.20
N ILE A 529 8.63 -28.94 33.16
CA ILE A 529 9.71 -28.42 32.28
C ILE A 529 10.43 -27.25 32.92
N SER A 530 9.74 -26.39 33.69
CA SER A 530 10.27 -25.10 34.18
C SER A 530 11.53 -25.22 35.05
N ASP A 531 11.69 -26.34 35.78
CA ASP A 531 12.82 -26.53 36.70
C ASP A 531 14.15 -26.82 35.97
N ASP A 532 14.10 -27.23 34.68
CA ASP A 532 15.28 -27.68 33.91
C ASP A 532 15.60 -26.79 32.72
N ILE A 533 14.82 -25.75 32.46
CA ILE A 533 14.87 -24.99 31.18
C ILE A 533 16.22 -24.30 30.93
N ASP A 534 16.94 -23.86 31.97
CA ASP A 534 18.20 -23.11 31.85
C ASP A 534 19.41 -24.03 31.64
N THR A 535 19.33 -25.28 32.04
CA THR A 535 20.45 -26.21 32.11
C THR A 535 20.39 -27.33 31.11
N VAL A 536 19.20 -27.69 30.64
CA VAL A 536 18.96 -28.82 29.74
C VAL A 536 18.77 -28.30 28.31
N PRO A 537 19.29 -28.99 27.29
CA PRO A 537 19.00 -28.64 25.90
C PRO A 537 17.50 -28.66 25.61
N VAL A 538 17.04 -27.67 24.83
CA VAL A 538 15.63 -27.58 24.42
C VAL A 538 15.16 -28.88 23.76
N ALA A 539 16.04 -29.56 23.04
CA ALA A 539 15.75 -30.83 22.37
C ALA A 539 15.15 -31.90 23.28
N ASP A 540 15.51 -31.90 24.57
CA ASP A 540 15.10 -32.94 25.52
C ASP A 540 13.63 -32.80 25.95
N TYR A 541 13.08 -31.59 25.96
CA TYR A 541 11.69 -31.31 26.32
C TYR A 541 10.84 -30.76 25.17
N PHE A 542 11.43 -30.39 24.05
CA PHE A 542 10.74 -29.81 22.90
C PHE A 542 9.62 -30.70 22.33
N PRO A 543 9.76 -32.04 22.26
CA PRO A 543 8.65 -32.91 21.83
C PRO A 543 7.39 -32.76 22.67
N VAL A 544 7.54 -32.46 23.94
CA VAL A 544 6.40 -32.23 24.87
C VAL A 544 5.74 -30.89 24.55
N VAL A 545 6.52 -29.82 24.32
CA VAL A 545 6.02 -28.51 23.90
C VAL A 545 5.27 -28.63 22.57
N MET A 546 5.80 -29.33 21.59
CA MET A 546 5.17 -29.56 20.30
C MET A 546 3.88 -30.39 20.42
N ARG A 547 3.84 -31.37 21.33
CA ARG A 547 2.64 -32.16 21.61
C ARG A 547 1.53 -31.25 22.16
N LEU A 548 1.84 -30.35 23.09
CA LEU A 548 0.88 -29.38 23.62
C LEU A 548 0.34 -28.46 22.52
N LEU A 549 1.22 -27.95 21.67
CA LEU A 549 0.84 -27.12 20.54
C LEU A 549 -0.08 -27.86 19.56
N LYS A 550 0.26 -29.11 19.22
CA LYS A 550 -0.56 -29.94 18.30
C LYS A 550 -1.93 -30.30 18.87
N LEU A 551 -2.03 -30.60 20.17
CA LEU A 551 -3.29 -30.98 20.79
C LEU A 551 -4.29 -29.83 20.89
N TYR A 552 -3.82 -28.60 21.17
CA TYR A 552 -4.71 -27.51 21.56
C TYR A 552 -4.80 -26.37 20.52
N PHE A 553 -3.78 -26.23 19.67
CA PHE A 553 -3.72 -25.10 18.76
C PHE A 553 -3.71 -25.48 17.27
N TRP A 554 -2.89 -26.44 16.89
CA TRP A 554 -2.68 -26.80 15.49
C TRP A 554 -3.91 -27.40 14.80
N ASN A 555 -4.68 -28.22 15.50
CA ASN A 555 -5.89 -28.83 14.94
C ASN A 555 -7.03 -27.84 14.68
N TYR A 556 -7.05 -26.70 15.35
CA TYR A 556 -8.08 -25.70 15.17
C TYR A 556 -7.87 -24.86 13.89
N LYS A 557 -6.63 -24.61 13.50
CA LYS A 557 -6.29 -23.82 12.30
C LYS A 557 -6.21 -24.61 10.99
N LYS A 558 -5.95 -25.90 11.05
CA LYS A 558 -5.82 -26.77 9.86
C LYS A 558 -7.10 -26.85 9.02
N SER A 559 -8.24 -26.49 9.60
CA SER A 559 -9.54 -26.48 8.93
C SER A 559 -9.84 -25.20 8.12
N VAL A 560 -9.01 -24.17 8.18
CA VAL A 560 -9.36 -22.81 7.69
C VAL A 560 -8.35 -22.20 6.71
N ASN A 561 -7.15 -22.79 6.46
CA ASN A 561 -6.11 -22.09 5.71
C ASN A 561 -5.60 -22.80 4.44
N ASP A 562 -5.57 -22.03 3.33
CA ASP A 562 -4.93 -22.31 2.04
C ASP A 562 -3.39 -22.43 2.11
N SER A 563 -2.78 -22.65 3.28
CA SER A 563 -1.34 -22.61 3.49
C SER A 563 -0.75 -23.90 4.09
N ALA A 564 -1.37 -25.05 3.86
CA ALA A 564 -0.93 -26.33 4.45
C ALA A 564 0.55 -26.66 4.15
N GLU A 565 1.06 -26.36 2.95
CA GLU A 565 2.45 -26.55 2.59
C GLU A 565 3.39 -25.65 3.41
N LEU A 566 3.02 -24.37 3.54
CA LEU A 566 3.83 -23.40 4.30
C LEU A 566 3.89 -23.77 5.78
N ASP A 567 2.78 -24.18 6.35
CA ASP A 567 2.70 -24.63 7.75
C ASP A 567 3.56 -25.89 7.99
N GLU A 568 3.58 -26.83 7.04
CA GLU A 568 4.45 -28.03 7.10
C GLU A 568 5.93 -27.65 7.02
N ILE A 569 6.29 -26.71 6.15
CA ILE A 569 7.66 -26.20 6.06
C ILE A 569 8.07 -25.57 7.40
N PHE A 570 7.24 -24.70 7.98
CA PHE A 570 7.55 -24.07 9.25
C PHE A 570 7.61 -25.06 10.41
N GLU A 571 6.74 -26.09 10.45
CA GLU A 571 6.85 -27.14 11.45
C GLU A 571 8.21 -27.85 11.38
N LYS A 572 8.66 -28.24 10.18
CA LYS A 572 9.97 -28.88 9.98
C LYS A 572 11.12 -27.96 10.42
N ARG A 573 11.03 -26.67 10.08
CA ARG A 573 12.06 -25.67 10.44
C ARG A 573 12.11 -25.39 11.93
N VAL A 574 10.96 -25.24 12.58
CA VAL A 574 10.86 -25.11 14.04
C VAL A 574 11.45 -26.32 14.74
N ILE A 575 11.09 -27.53 14.32
CA ILE A 575 11.67 -28.77 14.85
C ILE A 575 13.21 -28.75 14.68
N LYS A 576 13.71 -28.49 13.49
CA LYS A 576 15.16 -28.41 13.21
C LYS A 576 15.86 -27.38 14.08
N LYS A 577 15.26 -26.19 14.26
CA LYS A 577 15.83 -25.09 15.05
C LYS A 577 15.93 -25.44 16.54
N PHE A 578 14.88 -26.00 17.10
CA PHE A 578 14.81 -26.30 18.55
C PHE A 578 15.39 -27.65 18.95
N MET A 579 15.61 -28.56 17.99
CA MET A 579 16.24 -29.87 18.22
C MET A 579 17.77 -29.88 18.02
N ASN A 580 18.45 -28.74 18.06
CA ASN A 580 19.85 -28.59 17.74
C ASN A 580 20.81 -28.76 18.94
N GLY A 581 20.33 -29.19 20.09
CA GLY A 581 21.14 -29.43 21.29
C GLY A 581 21.55 -28.21 22.09
N LYS A 582 20.96 -27.02 21.80
CA LYS A 582 21.21 -25.78 22.53
C LYS A 582 20.21 -25.57 23.66
N THR A 583 20.62 -24.82 24.70
CA THR A 583 19.69 -24.35 25.75
C THR A 583 18.77 -23.25 25.19
N PHE A 584 17.68 -22.96 25.89
CA PHE A 584 16.76 -21.93 25.44
C PHE A 584 17.43 -20.54 25.38
N ALA A 585 18.22 -20.16 26.36
CA ALA A 585 18.94 -18.89 26.36
C ALA A 585 19.84 -18.70 25.12
N GLN A 586 20.56 -19.77 24.72
CA GLN A 586 21.39 -19.75 23.50
C GLN A 586 20.54 -19.57 22.24
N LEU A 587 19.44 -20.34 22.11
CA LEU A 587 18.53 -20.24 20.96
C LEU A 587 17.83 -18.90 20.90
N TYR A 588 17.41 -18.38 22.03
CA TYR A 588 16.73 -17.08 22.10
C TYR A 588 17.67 -15.93 21.72
N SER A 589 18.92 -15.99 22.18
CA SER A 589 19.96 -15.04 21.76
C SER A 589 20.18 -15.07 20.24
N GLU A 590 20.27 -16.24 19.62
CA GLU A 590 20.37 -16.36 18.16
C GLU A 590 19.17 -15.79 17.42
N ILE A 591 17.96 -16.03 17.92
CA ILE A 591 16.71 -15.48 17.34
C ILE A 591 16.72 -13.95 17.44
N LEU A 592 17.16 -13.39 18.57
CA LEU A 592 17.27 -11.94 18.73
C LEU A 592 18.33 -11.33 17.81
N GLN A 593 19.48 -11.98 17.66
CA GLN A 593 20.50 -11.57 16.69
C GLN A 593 19.99 -11.61 15.26
N ALA A 594 19.29 -12.66 14.86
CA ALA A 594 18.66 -12.77 13.56
C ALA A 594 17.61 -11.69 13.30
N LYS A 595 16.79 -11.36 14.30
CA LYS A 595 15.87 -10.21 14.23
C LYS A 595 16.60 -8.88 14.08
N GLY A 596 17.79 -8.75 14.71
CA GLY A 596 18.66 -7.58 14.56
C GLY A 596 19.26 -7.40 13.16
N LEU A 597 19.34 -8.46 12.35
CA LEU A 597 19.73 -8.38 10.93
C LEU A 597 18.65 -7.73 10.05
N CYS A 598 17.41 -7.65 10.54
CA CYS A 598 16.31 -7.04 9.81
C CYS A 598 15.99 -5.64 10.37
N THR A 599 16.13 -4.62 9.55
CA THR A 599 15.73 -3.26 9.90
C THR A 599 14.28 -3.03 9.46
N SER A 600 13.41 -2.71 10.42
CA SER A 600 12.02 -2.30 10.16
C SER A 600 11.88 -0.81 9.81
N ASN A 601 12.99 -0.03 9.93
CA ASN A 601 12.99 1.41 9.67
C ASN A 601 13.51 1.72 8.27
N SER A 602 12.67 2.36 7.47
CA SER A 602 12.97 2.80 6.09
C SER A 602 14.15 3.79 5.97
N LYS A 603 14.72 4.25 7.09
CA LYS A 603 15.81 5.25 7.09
C LYS A 603 17.20 4.64 6.87
N THR A 604 17.41 3.38 7.21
CA THR A 604 18.68 2.65 6.97
C THR A 604 18.40 1.42 6.10
N LYS A 605 18.44 1.60 4.79
CA LYS A 605 18.24 0.54 3.80
C LYS A 605 19.55 -0.23 3.62
N THR A 606 19.87 -1.13 4.53
CA THR A 606 21.07 -1.99 4.42
C THR A 606 20.68 -3.43 4.19
N GLY A 607 21.28 -4.05 3.18
CA GLY A 607 21.04 -5.44 2.81
C GLY A 607 19.88 -5.64 1.84
N VAL A 608 19.36 -6.86 1.79
CA VAL A 608 18.34 -7.28 0.83
C VAL A 608 16.95 -6.74 1.22
N ALA A 609 16.25 -6.15 0.28
CA ALA A 609 14.85 -5.76 0.47
C ALA A 609 13.92 -6.97 0.41
N ILE A 610 12.91 -7.06 1.28
CA ILE A 610 11.82 -8.01 1.17
C ILE A 610 10.47 -7.27 1.14
N SER A 611 9.59 -7.64 0.20
CA SER A 611 8.35 -6.88 -0.02
C SER A 611 7.29 -7.66 -0.81
N THR A 612 6.05 -7.18 -0.76
CA THR A 612 5.02 -7.58 -1.73
C THR A 612 5.18 -6.82 -3.04
N PHE A 613 4.71 -7.37 -4.17
CA PHE A 613 4.69 -6.66 -5.47
C PHE A 613 4.05 -5.28 -5.37
N HIS A 614 2.90 -5.16 -4.72
CA HIS A 614 2.18 -3.89 -4.55
C HIS A 614 3.02 -2.80 -3.85
N SER A 615 3.78 -3.19 -2.84
CA SER A 615 4.57 -2.24 -2.05
C SER A 615 5.88 -1.82 -2.73
N LEU A 616 6.25 -2.47 -3.83
CA LEU A 616 7.40 -2.11 -4.67
C LEU A 616 7.08 -1.05 -5.71
N LYS A 617 5.81 -0.70 -5.90
CA LYS A 617 5.42 0.34 -6.86
C LYS A 617 6.19 1.63 -6.60
N GLY A 618 6.83 2.16 -7.65
CA GLY A 618 7.67 3.36 -7.58
C GLY A 618 9.12 3.13 -7.14
N LEU A 619 9.49 1.92 -6.68
CA LEU A 619 10.87 1.59 -6.28
C LEU A 619 11.67 0.98 -7.44
N GLU A 620 12.99 0.97 -7.30
CA GLU A 620 13.95 0.46 -8.29
C GLU A 620 15.02 -0.39 -7.62
N PHE A 621 15.33 -1.55 -8.25
CA PHE A 621 16.36 -2.47 -7.79
C PHE A 621 17.14 -3.03 -8.99
N ASN A 622 18.43 -3.30 -8.79
CA ASN A 622 19.26 -3.91 -9.83
C ASN A 622 18.94 -5.40 -10.00
N ASN A 623 18.69 -6.10 -8.90
CA ASN A 623 18.33 -7.51 -8.89
C ASN A 623 16.92 -7.68 -8.28
N VAL A 624 16.03 -8.33 -9.01
CA VAL A 624 14.67 -8.59 -8.57
C VAL A 624 14.40 -10.08 -8.64
N TYR A 625 14.10 -10.68 -7.50
CA TYR A 625 13.71 -12.08 -7.39
C TYR A 625 12.21 -12.15 -7.06
N ALA A 626 11.42 -12.59 -8.01
CA ALA A 626 9.99 -12.83 -7.83
C ALA A 626 9.76 -14.32 -7.52
N ILE A 627 9.08 -14.60 -6.41
CA ILE A 627 8.79 -15.97 -5.97
C ILE A 627 7.30 -16.27 -5.93
N CYS A 628 6.93 -17.55 -5.95
CA CYS A 628 5.55 -18.01 -5.90
C CYS A 628 4.71 -17.49 -7.09
N LEU A 629 5.29 -17.53 -8.30
CA LEU A 629 4.62 -17.19 -9.56
C LEU A 629 4.04 -18.45 -10.21
N ASP A 630 3.06 -19.05 -9.60
CA ASP A 630 2.32 -20.20 -10.13
C ASP A 630 0.82 -19.87 -10.27
N ASN A 631 0.14 -20.62 -11.14
CA ASN A 631 -1.24 -20.33 -11.55
C ASN A 631 -2.29 -20.37 -10.42
N GLU A 632 -1.94 -20.90 -9.24
CA GLU A 632 -2.84 -20.95 -8.08
C GLU A 632 -2.60 -19.78 -7.12
N ILE A 633 -1.41 -19.18 -7.17
CA ILE A 633 -0.99 -18.11 -6.26
C ILE A 633 -1.01 -16.76 -6.98
N PHE A 634 -0.38 -16.68 -8.17
CA PHE A 634 -0.28 -15.44 -8.94
C PHE A 634 0.06 -15.70 -10.42
N PRO A 635 -0.89 -15.43 -11.32
CA PRO A 635 -2.28 -15.05 -11.07
C PRO A 635 -3.13 -16.23 -10.59
N ASN A 636 -4.14 -15.97 -9.76
CA ASN A 636 -5.09 -17.01 -9.34
C ASN A 636 -6.21 -17.13 -10.37
N PHE A 637 -5.91 -17.74 -11.52
CA PHE A 637 -6.87 -17.97 -12.58
C PHE A 637 -8.11 -18.78 -12.15
N PRO A 638 -7.99 -19.86 -11.37
CA PRO A 638 -9.17 -20.60 -10.91
C PRO A 638 -10.16 -19.72 -10.14
N LEU A 639 -9.65 -18.79 -9.31
CA LEU A 639 -10.50 -17.86 -8.56
C LEU A 639 -11.16 -16.84 -9.50
N ILE A 640 -10.42 -16.28 -10.47
CA ILE A 640 -10.96 -15.32 -11.44
C ILE A 640 -12.05 -15.95 -12.31
N GLU A 641 -11.85 -17.18 -12.77
CA GLU A 641 -12.81 -17.87 -13.63
C GLU A 641 -14.01 -18.45 -12.86
N SER A 642 -13.85 -18.81 -11.59
CA SER A 642 -14.91 -19.40 -10.78
C SER A 642 -15.95 -18.41 -10.28
N LYS A 643 -15.61 -17.10 -10.25
CA LYS A 643 -16.52 -16.06 -9.79
C LYS A 643 -17.40 -15.53 -10.93
N CYS A 644 -18.65 -15.19 -10.61
CA CYS A 644 -19.62 -14.62 -11.55
C CYS A 644 -19.33 -13.14 -11.81
N TYR A 645 -18.16 -12.83 -12.36
CA TYR A 645 -17.84 -11.47 -12.77
C TYR A 645 -18.36 -11.15 -14.17
N SER A 646 -18.61 -9.88 -14.45
CA SER A 646 -18.77 -9.42 -15.83
C SER A 646 -17.46 -9.64 -16.61
N GLU A 647 -17.58 -9.79 -17.92
CA GLU A 647 -16.39 -9.94 -18.78
C GLU A 647 -15.45 -8.72 -18.67
N ARG A 648 -16.01 -7.53 -18.41
CA ARG A 648 -15.22 -6.31 -18.15
C ARG A 648 -14.41 -6.44 -16.86
N THR A 649 -15.04 -6.89 -15.78
CA THR A 649 -14.36 -7.08 -14.47
C THR A 649 -13.30 -8.16 -14.56
N LYS A 650 -13.58 -9.28 -15.25
CA LYS A 650 -12.59 -10.34 -15.52
C LYS A 650 -11.38 -9.79 -16.31
N GLN A 651 -11.63 -8.94 -17.30
CA GLN A 651 -10.56 -8.29 -18.07
C GLN A 651 -9.71 -7.39 -17.18
N MET A 652 -10.34 -6.57 -16.30
CA MET A 652 -9.61 -5.72 -15.37
C MET A 652 -8.78 -6.54 -14.38
N LEU A 653 -9.32 -7.62 -13.80
CA LEU A 653 -8.60 -8.49 -12.88
C LEU A 653 -7.43 -9.22 -13.56
N ARG A 654 -7.59 -9.66 -14.80
CA ARG A 654 -6.49 -10.23 -15.61
C ARG A 654 -5.42 -9.17 -15.88
N GLN A 655 -5.84 -7.93 -16.12
CA GLN A 655 -4.95 -6.79 -16.33
C GLN A 655 -4.12 -6.48 -15.08
N ASP A 656 -4.74 -6.47 -13.89
CA ASP A 656 -4.05 -6.30 -12.60
C ASP A 656 -3.01 -7.41 -12.34
N CYS A 657 -3.26 -8.62 -12.88
CA CYS A 657 -2.32 -9.73 -12.79
C CYS A 657 -1.26 -9.73 -13.91
N GLY A 658 -1.34 -8.82 -14.87
CA GLY A 658 -0.40 -8.76 -15.99
C GLY A 658 -0.57 -9.90 -17.00
N THR A 659 -1.81 -10.41 -17.21
CA THR A 659 -2.11 -11.56 -18.08
C THR A 659 -3.02 -11.22 -19.26
#